data_e7203bcec8cb3ee10b6fe4fbc030be33
#
_entry.id   e7203bcec8cb3ee10b6fe4fbc030be33
#
_cell.length_a   1.000
_cell.length_b   1.000
_cell.length_c   1.000
_cell.angle_alpha   90.00
_cell.angle_beta   90.00
_cell.angle_gamma   90.00
#
_symmetry.space_group_name_H-M   'P 1'
#
loop_
_entity.id
_entity.type
_entity.pdbx_description
1 polymer ?
#
loop_
_entity_poly.entity_id
_entity_poly.type
_entity_poly.pdbx_seq_one_letter_code
_entity_poly.pdbx_strand_id
1 'polypeptide(L)'
;MKEEKIMKRRIQAFAMAFLMILLTVLTAAADIMPVYAEGGAVLKLHYNRADGDYAPWRVWLWEEGKEGADYYFEEEDGDMVATMEVTPGTTSVGFIVRTEDWAKDYDGDQFIDISEVVSGTVHIYVESGVEGYTKEYGDDIVTGTKLKSAKYNGDGTVSVTMTGEISGDLGSVFKVSGREAEVAVSDVTEGDNFVYTVTLAEELNSAKHYNIEYDGTSYEINMPNIYSTEEFEAAYTYEGTDLGATWTPEKTTFCVWAPTAEQVSLNLYESGTATASDRIESIEMTSAVNGTWVAEKEGDLNGTYYTYSVTIDGKTQEACDPYARTTGVNGKRAMVIDLDSTDPEGWENDTNPHAGESINDAIIYEAHIRDITVGNDAGIENAGKYLGMIETGTKTDSGVATGLDHIKELGITHLHILPMYDFGSVDEMYTYANLYNWGYDPVNYNVPEGSYSTDPYNGAVRVSEAKQMVKGLHDNGISVVMDVVYNHVQSASDFCFNKLVPGYFSRINSDGSYSNGSGCGNDTASERSMVKKYIVESVNYWADEYHIDGFRFDLVGLLDIDTINEIVNTVHETHPDVIFYGEGWTLSTNVTKAGTTLATQKNSDETPDFAYFNDTIRDGLKGNVFDEKATGFVSGAAGKEDAIERCFIGNDTWCKSPSQTVNYASCHDNNTLFDRLQNSRSDASMEDLVKMNNLAAAIYMTAEGIPFMQAGEEMLRSKVNDDGTFNSNSYNAGDKVNAIVWSSLDDAAYASVFEYYKGLIAFRKAHPALRLSTAEDVAAYVTTLDSLDENMIGFDIAGGMEGENAKEIYLVFNANPETKTITLPEGDWNVYITGEKAGTQALATVSGEVTVEAISSLVLVKEDGVTVGEDSIADETVSDSEAIDTEAAPAAAKNSNAGLVVGVVIAVVAVVVIAGIVAAKKKKK
;
A
#
# COMPACT_ATOMS: atom_id res chain seq x y z
N MET A 1 -4.21 -25.41 55.72
CA MET A 1 -5.66 -25.27 55.99
C MET A 1 -6.21 -23.85 55.87
N LYS A 2 -5.55 -22.79 56.37
CA LYS A 2 -6.09 -21.43 56.28
C LYS A 2 -5.85 -20.85 54.88
N GLU A 3 -4.72 -21.07 54.28
CA GLU A 3 -4.38 -20.64 52.91
C GLU A 3 -5.17 -21.38 51.80
N GLU A 4 -5.40 -22.67 52.00
CA GLU A 4 -6.19 -23.49 51.08
C GLU A 4 -7.68 -23.10 51.03
N LYS A 5 -8.23 -22.59 52.15
CA LYS A 5 -9.58 -22.03 52.21
C LYS A 5 -9.68 -20.66 51.54
N ILE A 6 -8.62 -19.86 51.60
CA ILE A 6 -8.55 -18.55 50.95
C ILE A 6 -8.43 -18.74 49.44
N MET A 7 -7.61 -19.70 49.01
CA MET A 7 -7.44 -20.03 47.58
C MET A 7 -8.73 -20.59 46.97
N LYS A 8 -9.43 -21.50 47.66
CA LYS A 8 -10.73 -22.00 47.19
C LYS A 8 -11.81 -20.90 47.09
N ARG A 9 -11.82 -19.93 48.00
CA ARG A 9 -12.73 -18.80 47.93
C ARG A 9 -12.40 -17.82 46.80
N ARG A 10 -11.11 -17.63 46.47
CA ARG A 10 -10.68 -16.83 45.33
C ARG A 10 -11.03 -17.47 44.01
N ILE A 11 -10.84 -18.83 43.89
CA ILE A 11 -11.24 -19.60 42.71
C ILE A 11 -12.77 -19.58 42.54
N GLN A 12 -13.55 -19.69 43.61
CA GLN A 12 -15.02 -19.61 43.53
C GLN A 12 -15.52 -18.19 43.21
N ALA A 13 -14.84 -17.13 43.68
CA ALA A 13 -15.16 -15.76 43.31
C ALA A 13 -14.78 -15.46 41.88
N PHE A 14 -13.65 -16.01 41.40
CA PHE A 14 -13.23 -15.88 39.99
C PHE A 14 -14.18 -16.63 39.04
N ALA A 15 -14.60 -17.84 39.43
CA ALA A 15 -15.57 -18.64 38.66
C ALA A 15 -16.95 -17.98 38.61
N MET A 16 -17.39 -17.32 39.71
CA MET A 16 -18.64 -16.58 39.71
C MET A 16 -18.57 -15.27 38.93
N ALA A 17 -17.44 -14.54 38.97
CA ALA A 17 -17.21 -13.35 38.14
C ALA A 17 -17.14 -13.73 36.67
N PHE A 18 -16.47 -14.81 36.31
CA PHE A 18 -16.42 -15.35 34.94
C PHE A 18 -17.81 -15.79 34.45
N LEU A 19 -18.61 -16.43 35.30
CA LEU A 19 -19.99 -16.81 34.96
C LEU A 19 -20.91 -15.58 34.78
N MET A 20 -20.71 -14.52 35.59
CA MET A 20 -21.45 -13.25 35.40
C MET A 20 -21.01 -12.50 34.14
N ILE A 21 -19.73 -12.49 33.81
CA ILE A 21 -19.23 -11.92 32.57
C ILE A 21 -19.76 -12.74 31.37
N LEU A 22 -19.76 -14.06 31.46
CA LEU A 22 -20.33 -14.92 30.41
C LEU A 22 -21.85 -14.71 30.26
N LEU A 23 -22.61 -14.49 31.37
CA LEU A 23 -24.04 -14.16 31.29
C LEU A 23 -24.29 -12.74 30.73
N THR A 24 -23.43 -11.76 31.04
CA THR A 24 -23.57 -10.41 30.47
C THR A 24 -23.15 -10.37 29.01
N VAL A 25 -22.15 -11.15 28.56
CA VAL A 25 -21.80 -11.31 27.15
C VAL A 25 -22.92 -12.04 26.38
N LEU A 26 -23.56 -13.08 26.97
CA LEU A 26 -24.70 -13.75 26.35
C LEU A 26 -25.96 -12.87 26.29
N THR A 27 -26.17 -11.93 27.25
CA THR A 27 -27.30 -10.99 27.17
C THR A 27 -27.01 -9.78 26.26
N ALA A 28 -25.73 -9.36 26.12
CA ALA A 28 -25.33 -8.32 25.16
C ALA A 28 -25.27 -8.86 23.73
N ALA A 29 -24.96 -10.14 23.52
CA ALA A 29 -25.04 -10.79 22.21
C ALA A 29 -26.47 -11.06 21.73
N ALA A 30 -27.48 -10.99 22.62
CA ALA A 30 -28.88 -11.12 22.26
C ALA A 30 -29.52 -9.81 21.77
N ASP A 31 -28.85 -8.66 21.99
CA ASP A 31 -29.36 -7.34 21.56
C ASP A 31 -28.64 -6.79 20.30
N ILE A 32 -27.71 -7.55 19.68
CA ILE A 32 -27.03 -7.22 18.41
C ILE A 32 -27.24 -8.37 17.42
N MET A 33 -28.46 -8.81 17.27
CA MET A 33 -28.87 -9.47 16.04
C MET A 33 -29.47 -8.39 15.12
N PRO A 34 -28.92 -8.18 13.89
CA PRO A 34 -29.66 -7.42 12.91
C PRO A 34 -31.02 -8.14 12.75
N VAL A 35 -32.11 -7.39 12.83
CA VAL A 35 -33.45 -7.89 12.49
C VAL A 35 -33.40 -8.09 10.98
N TYR A 36 -32.96 -9.28 10.55
CA TYR A 36 -33.19 -9.72 9.17
C TYR A 36 -34.67 -9.88 8.96
N ALA A 37 -35.19 -9.38 7.83
CA ALA A 37 -36.54 -9.57 7.44
C ALA A 37 -36.86 -11.07 7.48
N GLU A 38 -37.95 -11.47 8.13
CA GLU A 38 -38.47 -12.86 8.10
C GLU A 38 -38.64 -13.27 6.63
N GLY A 39 -37.84 -14.22 6.12
CA GLY A 39 -38.05 -14.80 4.79
C GLY A 39 -36.82 -15.06 3.91
N GLY A 40 -35.61 -15.02 4.41
CA GLY A 40 -34.42 -15.43 3.64
C GLY A 40 -34.26 -16.96 3.52
N ALA A 41 -33.43 -17.40 2.54
CA ALA A 41 -33.01 -18.80 2.46
C ALA A 41 -31.94 -19.10 3.52
N VAL A 42 -31.91 -20.33 4.03
CA VAL A 42 -30.90 -20.86 4.90
C VAL A 42 -30.16 -21.98 4.20
N LEU A 43 -28.85 -21.85 4.05
CA LEU A 43 -27.98 -22.89 3.50
C LEU A 43 -27.40 -23.73 4.63
N LYS A 44 -27.61 -25.05 4.58
CA LYS A 44 -27.00 -26.01 5.48
C LYS A 44 -26.03 -26.92 4.71
N LEU A 45 -24.73 -26.76 4.91
CA LEU A 45 -23.71 -27.58 4.26
C LEU A 45 -23.30 -28.72 5.19
N HIS A 46 -23.70 -29.94 4.81
CA HIS A 46 -23.33 -31.19 5.48
C HIS A 46 -22.00 -31.68 4.89
N TYR A 47 -21.02 -31.91 5.73
CA TYR A 47 -19.71 -32.39 5.32
C TYR A 47 -19.40 -33.76 5.89
N ASN A 48 -19.12 -34.71 5.01
CA ASN A 48 -18.84 -36.09 5.38
C ASN A 48 -17.36 -36.45 5.14
N ARG A 49 -16.69 -36.99 6.17
CA ARG A 49 -15.31 -37.46 6.11
C ARG A 49 -15.22 -38.91 6.61
N ALA A 50 -14.62 -39.76 5.76
CA ALA A 50 -14.44 -41.18 6.10
C ALA A 50 -13.46 -41.42 7.28
N ASP A 51 -12.53 -40.49 7.54
CA ASP A 51 -11.57 -40.55 8.65
C ASP A 51 -12.15 -40.01 9.96
N GLY A 52 -13.27 -39.32 9.94
CA GLY A 52 -13.94 -38.75 11.10
C GLY A 52 -13.18 -37.60 11.77
N ASP A 53 -12.10 -37.07 11.16
CA ASP A 53 -11.33 -35.93 11.69
C ASP A 53 -11.82 -34.61 11.11
N TYR A 54 -12.77 -33.99 11.78
CA TYR A 54 -13.35 -32.72 11.39
C TYR A 54 -12.69 -31.50 12.04
N ALA A 55 -11.86 -31.70 13.08
CA ALA A 55 -11.34 -30.63 13.92
C ALA A 55 -10.53 -29.53 13.18
N PRO A 56 -9.72 -29.85 12.15
CA PRO A 56 -8.98 -28.81 11.43
C PRO A 56 -9.81 -28.14 10.32
N TRP A 57 -11.02 -28.64 10.01
CA TRP A 57 -11.80 -28.25 8.84
C TRP A 57 -12.87 -27.24 9.17
N ARG A 58 -13.09 -26.32 8.23
CA ARG A 58 -14.15 -25.32 8.16
C ARG A 58 -14.57 -25.11 6.72
N VAL A 59 -15.65 -24.40 6.46
CA VAL A 59 -16.04 -24.00 5.12
C VAL A 59 -16.01 -22.48 4.98
N TRP A 60 -15.34 -21.99 3.95
CA TRP A 60 -15.41 -20.61 3.51
C TRP A 60 -16.59 -20.47 2.56
N LEU A 61 -17.57 -19.64 2.91
CA LEU A 61 -18.78 -19.40 2.13
C LEU A 61 -18.84 -17.94 1.72
N TRP A 62 -19.26 -17.68 0.49
CA TRP A 62 -19.51 -16.33 0.01
C TRP A 62 -20.73 -16.28 -0.93
N GLU A 63 -21.48 -15.18 -0.87
CA GLU A 63 -22.52 -14.87 -1.84
C GLU A 63 -21.90 -14.20 -3.08
N GLU A 64 -22.55 -14.31 -4.22
CA GLU A 64 -22.09 -13.68 -5.46
C GLU A 64 -21.89 -12.16 -5.26
N GLY A 65 -20.65 -11.67 -5.52
CA GLY A 65 -20.28 -10.26 -5.39
C GLY A 65 -20.01 -9.77 -3.96
N LYS A 66 -19.95 -10.65 -2.96
CA LYS A 66 -19.63 -10.32 -1.56
C LYS A 66 -18.37 -11.02 -1.08
N GLU A 67 -17.76 -10.47 -0.03
CA GLU A 67 -16.67 -11.12 0.66
C GLU A 67 -17.13 -12.36 1.41
N GLY A 68 -16.31 -13.42 1.42
CA GLY A 68 -16.61 -14.65 2.11
C GLY A 68 -16.30 -14.60 3.60
N ALA A 69 -16.78 -15.61 4.33
CA ALA A 69 -16.50 -15.81 5.75
C ALA A 69 -16.31 -17.29 6.09
N ASP A 70 -15.60 -17.54 7.21
CA ASP A 70 -15.47 -18.89 7.77
C ASP A 70 -16.74 -19.30 8.52
N TYR A 71 -17.24 -20.48 8.17
CA TYR A 71 -18.31 -21.17 8.89
C TYR A 71 -17.75 -22.49 9.44
N TYR A 72 -18.08 -22.77 10.69
CA TYR A 72 -17.58 -23.94 11.41
C TYR A 72 -18.62 -25.05 11.39
N PHE A 73 -18.16 -26.29 11.31
CA PHE A 73 -19.02 -27.46 11.36
C PHE A 73 -19.44 -27.75 12.80
N GLU A 74 -20.75 -27.86 13.04
CA GLU A 74 -21.37 -28.30 14.28
C GLU A 74 -22.10 -29.62 14.07
N GLU A 75 -22.18 -30.47 15.11
CA GLU A 75 -22.91 -31.74 15.02
C GLU A 75 -24.43 -31.47 15.10
N GLU A 76 -25.16 -31.78 14.02
CA GLU A 76 -26.64 -31.70 13.94
C GLU A 76 -27.18 -33.03 13.43
N ASP A 77 -28.03 -33.71 14.23
CA ASP A 77 -28.67 -35.00 13.91
C ASP A 77 -27.71 -36.11 13.44
N GLY A 78 -26.43 -36.01 13.83
CA GLY A 78 -25.38 -36.99 13.50
C GLY A 78 -24.53 -36.63 12.28
N ASP A 79 -24.83 -35.52 11.61
CA ASP A 79 -24.00 -34.92 10.54
C ASP A 79 -23.21 -33.74 11.07
N MET A 80 -22.10 -33.40 10.40
CA MET A 80 -21.32 -32.18 10.63
C MET A 80 -21.81 -31.11 9.67
N VAL A 81 -22.43 -30.06 10.19
CA VAL A 81 -23.18 -29.05 9.43
C VAL A 81 -22.66 -27.67 9.67
N ALA A 82 -22.40 -26.90 8.60
CA ALA A 82 -22.18 -25.47 8.65
C ALA A 82 -23.42 -24.75 8.11
N THR A 83 -23.91 -23.74 8.84
CA THR A 83 -25.17 -23.05 8.50
C THR A 83 -24.88 -21.59 8.15
N MET A 84 -25.41 -21.12 7.01
CA MET A 84 -25.35 -19.74 6.52
C MET A 84 -26.75 -19.22 6.25
N GLU A 85 -27.09 -18.05 6.78
CA GLU A 85 -28.25 -17.29 6.34
C GLU A 85 -27.91 -16.56 5.04
N VAL A 86 -28.74 -16.72 4.01
CA VAL A 86 -28.49 -16.15 2.68
C VAL A 86 -29.29 -14.86 2.52
N THR A 87 -28.62 -13.83 2.05
CA THR A 87 -29.27 -12.53 1.77
C THR A 87 -30.37 -12.71 0.72
N PRO A 88 -31.56 -12.12 0.94
CA PRO A 88 -32.62 -12.13 -0.08
C PRO A 88 -32.11 -11.62 -1.43
N GLY A 89 -32.46 -12.30 -2.52
CA GLY A 89 -32.00 -11.93 -3.85
C GLY A 89 -30.77 -12.66 -4.37
N THR A 90 -29.94 -13.24 -3.50
CA THR A 90 -28.74 -14.01 -3.91
C THR A 90 -29.12 -15.16 -4.84
N THR A 91 -28.40 -15.30 -5.95
CA THR A 91 -28.60 -16.33 -6.96
C THR A 91 -27.63 -17.50 -6.86
N SER A 92 -26.46 -17.25 -6.29
CA SER A 92 -25.39 -18.24 -6.16
C SER A 92 -24.61 -18.05 -4.87
N VAL A 93 -24.20 -19.16 -4.22
CA VAL A 93 -23.30 -19.17 -3.07
C VAL A 93 -22.07 -20.00 -3.41
N GLY A 94 -20.89 -19.40 -3.35
CA GLY A 94 -19.63 -20.10 -3.49
C GLY A 94 -19.20 -20.78 -2.18
N PHE A 95 -18.47 -21.89 -2.24
CA PHE A 95 -17.88 -22.51 -1.07
C PHE A 95 -16.54 -23.20 -1.32
N ILE A 96 -15.71 -23.22 -0.27
CA ILE A 96 -14.44 -23.96 -0.20
C ILE A 96 -14.37 -24.62 1.17
N VAL A 97 -14.26 -25.95 1.23
CA VAL A 97 -13.91 -26.65 2.47
C VAL A 97 -12.39 -26.61 2.65
N ARG A 98 -11.91 -26.03 3.76
CA ARG A 98 -10.50 -25.74 3.99
C ARG A 98 -10.07 -25.88 5.46
N THR A 99 -8.79 -25.93 5.67
CA THR A 99 -8.17 -25.79 7.00
C THR A 99 -7.87 -24.31 7.30
N GLU A 100 -7.37 -24.01 8.51
CA GLU A 100 -6.99 -22.64 8.89
C GLU A 100 -5.87 -22.06 8.03
N ASP A 101 -4.91 -22.89 7.64
CA ASP A 101 -3.78 -22.54 6.76
C ASP A 101 -4.09 -22.66 5.26
N TRP A 102 -5.36 -22.59 4.88
CA TRP A 102 -5.86 -22.64 3.51
C TRP A 102 -5.55 -23.93 2.72
N ALA A 103 -5.22 -25.04 3.38
CA ALA A 103 -5.21 -26.31 2.68
C ALA A 103 -6.66 -26.70 2.32
N LYS A 104 -6.97 -26.78 1.03
CA LYS A 104 -8.31 -27.12 0.51
C LYS A 104 -8.52 -28.62 0.53
N ASP A 105 -9.73 -29.04 0.86
CA ASP A 105 -10.14 -30.45 0.76
C ASP A 105 -10.31 -30.90 -0.70
N TYR A 106 -10.68 -29.96 -1.57
CA TYR A 106 -10.77 -30.10 -3.03
C TYR A 106 -10.20 -28.86 -3.74
N ASP A 107 -9.46 -29.07 -4.83
CA ASP A 107 -8.71 -28.03 -5.57
C ASP A 107 -9.63 -27.19 -6.49
N GLY A 108 -10.71 -26.67 -6.06
CA GLY A 108 -11.57 -25.82 -6.89
C GLY A 108 -12.61 -25.11 -6.05
N ASP A 109 -12.99 -23.94 -6.50
CA ASP A 109 -14.13 -23.24 -5.93
C ASP A 109 -15.41 -23.88 -6.46
N GLN A 110 -16.37 -24.13 -5.58
CA GLN A 110 -17.66 -24.74 -5.95
C GLN A 110 -18.78 -23.74 -5.74
N PHE A 111 -19.83 -23.79 -6.60
CA PHE A 111 -20.93 -22.83 -6.59
C PHE A 111 -22.27 -23.53 -6.51
N ILE A 112 -23.13 -23.08 -5.61
CA ILE A 112 -24.47 -23.58 -5.35
C ILE A 112 -25.47 -22.63 -6.00
N ASP A 113 -26.15 -23.09 -7.04
CA ASP A 113 -27.23 -22.33 -7.66
C ASP A 113 -28.50 -22.38 -6.77
N ILE A 114 -28.97 -21.22 -6.33
CA ILE A 114 -30.17 -20.98 -5.54
C ILE A 114 -31.06 -19.91 -6.17
N SER A 115 -30.90 -19.66 -7.47
CA SER A 115 -31.60 -18.61 -8.22
C SER A 115 -33.15 -18.70 -8.11
N GLU A 116 -33.71 -19.90 -7.97
CA GLU A 116 -35.14 -20.14 -7.81
C GLU A 116 -35.64 -20.19 -6.34
N VAL A 117 -34.74 -20.13 -5.35
CA VAL A 117 -35.11 -20.23 -3.94
C VAL A 117 -35.47 -18.87 -3.38
N VAL A 118 -36.71 -18.67 -2.96
CA VAL A 118 -37.16 -17.44 -2.31
C VAL A 118 -36.90 -17.47 -0.81
N SER A 119 -37.30 -18.56 -0.14
CA SER A 119 -37.03 -18.74 1.30
C SER A 119 -37.04 -20.22 1.67
N GLY A 120 -36.65 -20.53 2.91
CA GLY A 120 -36.61 -21.89 3.45
C GLY A 120 -35.21 -22.50 3.40
N THR A 121 -35.10 -23.77 3.74
CA THR A 121 -33.80 -24.44 3.97
C THR A 121 -33.34 -25.19 2.72
N VAL A 122 -32.07 -24.96 2.34
CA VAL A 122 -31.37 -25.71 1.28
C VAL A 122 -30.26 -26.54 1.91
N HIS A 123 -30.31 -27.85 1.74
CA HIS A 123 -29.29 -28.79 2.23
C HIS A 123 -28.27 -29.12 1.14
N ILE A 124 -27.01 -29.00 1.43
CA ILE A 124 -25.88 -29.31 0.54
C ILE A 124 -25.04 -30.41 1.20
N TYR A 125 -24.86 -31.53 0.50
CA TYR A 125 -24.05 -32.64 1.00
C TYR A 125 -22.74 -32.75 0.23
N VAL A 126 -21.62 -32.65 0.94
CA VAL A 126 -20.26 -32.66 0.42
C VAL A 126 -19.47 -33.81 1.02
N GLU A 127 -18.77 -34.58 0.19
CA GLU A 127 -17.85 -35.65 0.63
C GLU A 127 -16.39 -35.20 0.50
N SER A 128 -15.59 -35.48 1.53
CA SER A 128 -14.16 -35.11 1.58
C SER A 128 -13.39 -35.67 0.36
N GLY A 129 -12.64 -34.77 -0.30
CA GLY A 129 -11.80 -35.10 -1.45
C GLY A 129 -12.57 -35.38 -2.74
N VAL A 130 -13.87 -35.09 -2.79
CA VAL A 130 -14.74 -35.34 -3.98
C VAL A 130 -15.28 -34.04 -4.55
N GLU A 131 -15.11 -33.85 -5.86
CA GLU A 131 -15.70 -32.72 -6.59
C GLU A 131 -17.21 -32.79 -6.62
N GLY A 132 -17.86 -31.64 -6.35
CA GLY A 132 -19.31 -31.50 -6.45
C GLY A 132 -20.05 -31.72 -5.13
N TYR A 133 -21.35 -31.60 -5.21
CA TYR A 133 -22.25 -31.72 -4.05
C TYR A 133 -23.59 -32.25 -4.47
N THR A 134 -24.34 -32.79 -3.52
CA THR A 134 -25.79 -33.09 -3.71
C THR A 134 -26.61 -32.00 -3.04
N LYS A 135 -27.65 -31.49 -3.75
CA LYS A 135 -28.55 -30.45 -3.23
C LYS A 135 -29.93 -31.08 -2.95
N GLU A 136 -30.46 -30.83 -1.76
CA GLU A 136 -31.82 -31.21 -1.38
C GLU A 136 -32.57 -30.00 -0.78
N TYR A 137 -33.88 -29.95 -0.94
CA TYR A 137 -34.70 -28.88 -0.38
C TYR A 137 -35.41 -29.34 0.88
N GLY A 138 -35.41 -28.53 1.92
CA GLY A 138 -36.19 -28.74 3.14
C GLY A 138 -37.69 -28.65 2.87
N ASP A 139 -38.52 -29.17 3.78
CA ASP A 139 -39.97 -29.15 3.68
C ASP A 139 -40.57 -27.71 3.73
N ASP A 140 -39.76 -26.73 4.16
CA ASP A 140 -40.09 -25.31 4.30
C ASP A 140 -39.73 -24.48 3.06
N ILE A 141 -39.19 -25.08 2.01
CA ILE A 141 -38.69 -24.39 0.84
C ILE A 141 -39.79 -23.68 0.05
N VAL A 142 -39.56 -22.44 -0.31
CA VAL A 142 -40.38 -21.66 -1.23
C VAL A 142 -39.56 -21.33 -2.46
N THR A 143 -40.00 -21.71 -3.63
CA THR A 143 -39.36 -21.41 -4.91
C THR A 143 -40.23 -20.49 -5.76
N GLY A 144 -39.58 -19.64 -6.59
CA GLY A 144 -40.28 -18.70 -7.46
C GLY A 144 -39.36 -17.56 -7.93
N THR A 145 -39.98 -16.59 -8.62
CA THR A 145 -39.31 -15.37 -9.01
C THR A 145 -39.06 -14.53 -7.76
N LYS A 146 -37.81 -14.05 -7.57
CA LYS A 146 -37.41 -13.17 -6.47
C LYS A 146 -36.78 -11.87 -6.99
N LEU A 147 -36.77 -10.83 -6.16
CA LEU A 147 -36.09 -9.59 -6.46
C LEU A 147 -34.60 -9.81 -6.25
N LYS A 148 -33.75 -9.47 -7.24
CA LYS A 148 -32.30 -9.57 -7.20
C LYS A 148 -31.66 -8.25 -6.73
N SER A 149 -32.10 -7.11 -7.28
CA SER A 149 -31.62 -5.79 -6.90
C SER A 149 -32.65 -4.71 -7.21
N ALA A 150 -32.60 -3.61 -6.48
CA ALA A 150 -33.37 -2.41 -6.74
C ALA A 150 -32.48 -1.17 -6.71
N LYS A 151 -32.64 -0.29 -7.70
CA LYS A 151 -31.83 0.92 -7.85
C LYS A 151 -32.73 2.12 -8.17
N TYR A 152 -32.58 3.20 -7.42
CA TYR A 152 -33.18 4.50 -7.74
C TYR A 152 -32.43 5.17 -8.87
N ASN A 153 -33.12 5.73 -9.86
CA ASN A 153 -32.52 6.32 -11.05
C ASN A 153 -32.33 7.85 -10.95
N GLY A 154 -32.83 8.49 -9.89
CA GLY A 154 -32.73 9.92 -9.66
C GLY A 154 -33.83 10.77 -10.36
N ASP A 155 -34.80 10.13 -11.00
CA ASP A 155 -35.87 10.74 -11.78
C ASP A 155 -37.29 10.33 -11.32
N GLY A 156 -37.40 9.93 -10.08
CA GLY A 156 -38.66 9.39 -9.54
C GLY A 156 -38.95 7.95 -9.97
N THR A 157 -37.98 7.23 -10.53
CA THR A 157 -38.13 5.82 -10.90
C THR A 157 -37.14 4.92 -10.17
N VAL A 158 -37.51 3.66 -9.96
CA VAL A 158 -36.67 2.59 -9.41
C VAL A 158 -36.58 1.45 -10.42
N SER A 159 -35.35 1.11 -10.84
CA SER A 159 -35.06 -0.07 -11.65
C SER A 159 -34.97 -1.29 -10.75
N VAL A 160 -35.80 -2.29 -10.98
CA VAL A 160 -35.88 -3.52 -10.20
C VAL A 160 -35.47 -4.69 -11.07
N THR A 161 -34.45 -5.43 -10.71
CA THR A 161 -34.02 -6.65 -11.41
C THR A 161 -34.57 -7.88 -10.70
N MET A 162 -35.25 -8.75 -11.43
CA MET A 162 -35.83 -9.99 -10.92
C MET A 162 -35.04 -11.21 -11.38
N THR A 163 -35.23 -12.37 -10.73
CA THR A 163 -34.65 -13.66 -11.19
C THR A 163 -35.44 -14.33 -12.31
N GLY A 164 -36.62 -13.82 -12.63
CA GLY A 164 -37.51 -14.35 -13.66
C GLY A 164 -38.67 -13.39 -13.94
N GLU A 165 -39.58 -13.78 -14.85
CA GLU A 165 -40.75 -13.01 -15.21
C GLU A 165 -41.77 -12.96 -14.06
N ILE A 166 -42.34 -11.77 -13.82
CA ILE A 166 -43.41 -11.57 -12.85
C ILE A 166 -44.75 -11.94 -13.49
N SER A 167 -45.51 -12.85 -12.87
CA SER A 167 -46.82 -13.28 -13.34
C SER A 167 -47.94 -12.46 -12.68
N GLY A 168 -48.86 -11.87 -13.46
CA GLY A 168 -50.06 -11.21 -12.95
C GLY A 168 -50.12 -9.71 -13.17
N ASP A 169 -50.84 -8.99 -12.29
CA ASP A 169 -51.06 -7.55 -12.39
C ASP A 169 -49.87 -6.79 -11.77
N LEU A 170 -49.08 -6.10 -12.59
CA LEU A 170 -47.90 -5.35 -12.18
C LEU A 170 -48.25 -4.16 -11.30
N GLY A 171 -49.43 -3.58 -11.39
CA GLY A 171 -49.77 -2.33 -10.69
C GLY A 171 -49.84 -2.41 -9.16
N SER A 172 -49.73 -3.60 -8.56
CA SER A 172 -49.75 -3.78 -7.09
C SER A 172 -48.67 -4.73 -6.57
N VAL A 173 -47.69 -5.06 -7.42
CA VAL A 173 -46.71 -6.09 -7.15
C VAL A 173 -45.60 -5.55 -6.22
N PHE A 174 -45.23 -4.28 -6.39
CA PHE A 174 -44.21 -3.65 -5.58
C PHE A 174 -44.81 -2.63 -4.61
N LYS A 175 -44.24 -2.60 -3.42
CA LYS A 175 -44.50 -1.52 -2.46
C LYS A 175 -43.16 -0.84 -2.10
N VAL A 176 -43.12 0.49 -2.15
CA VAL A 176 -41.96 1.27 -1.75
C VAL A 176 -42.27 1.96 -0.43
N SER A 177 -41.37 1.86 0.52
CA SER A 177 -41.54 2.47 1.84
C SER A 177 -40.23 3.08 2.31
N GLY A 178 -40.33 4.30 2.82
CA GLY A 178 -39.35 4.84 3.73
C GLY A 178 -39.71 4.44 5.17
N ARG A 179 -38.86 4.85 6.13
CA ARG A 179 -39.09 4.55 7.55
C ARG A 179 -40.39 5.17 8.11
N GLU A 180 -40.73 6.38 7.68
CA GLU A 180 -41.84 7.16 8.22
C GLU A 180 -43.16 6.97 7.45
N ALA A 181 -43.11 6.61 6.18
CA ALA A 181 -44.29 6.48 5.32
C ALA A 181 -44.03 5.59 4.08
N GLU A 182 -45.12 5.01 3.53
CA GLU A 182 -45.10 4.41 2.20
C GLU A 182 -45.01 5.50 1.14
N VAL A 183 -44.23 5.21 0.06
CA VAL A 183 -44.17 6.03 -1.14
C VAL A 183 -45.04 5.38 -2.20
N ALA A 184 -46.04 6.13 -2.70
CA ALA A 184 -46.98 5.57 -3.64
C ALA A 184 -46.31 5.22 -4.99
N VAL A 185 -46.50 3.99 -5.44
CA VAL A 185 -46.11 3.54 -6.79
C VAL A 185 -47.24 3.98 -7.76
N SER A 186 -46.85 4.74 -8.80
CA SER A 186 -47.81 5.25 -9.80
C SER A 186 -47.91 4.38 -11.03
N ASP A 187 -46.84 3.70 -11.44
CA ASP A 187 -46.77 2.81 -12.59
C ASP A 187 -45.67 1.77 -12.45
N VAL A 188 -45.78 0.64 -13.13
CA VAL A 188 -44.75 -0.40 -13.26
C VAL A 188 -44.70 -0.86 -14.70
N THR A 189 -43.57 -0.72 -15.36
CA THR A 189 -43.34 -1.16 -16.73
C THR A 189 -42.27 -2.25 -16.80
N GLU A 190 -42.51 -3.27 -17.61
CA GLU A 190 -41.57 -4.35 -17.87
C GLU A 190 -40.57 -3.92 -18.95
N GLY A 191 -39.30 -4.19 -18.70
CA GLY A 191 -38.19 -4.01 -19.65
C GLY A 191 -37.57 -5.35 -20.06
N ASP A 192 -36.41 -5.29 -20.73
CA ASP A 192 -35.68 -6.48 -21.14
C ASP A 192 -34.97 -7.15 -19.93
N ASN A 193 -34.72 -8.46 -20.03
CA ASN A 193 -33.96 -9.26 -19.07
C ASN A 193 -34.50 -9.22 -17.62
N PHE A 194 -35.80 -9.24 -17.45
CA PHE A 194 -36.51 -9.21 -16.15
C PHE A 194 -36.21 -7.94 -15.33
N VAL A 195 -35.91 -6.83 -16.00
CA VAL A 195 -35.76 -5.51 -15.35
C VAL A 195 -37.11 -4.77 -15.44
N TYR A 196 -37.61 -4.33 -14.29
CA TYR A 196 -38.86 -3.59 -14.19
C TYR A 196 -38.57 -2.16 -13.77
N THR A 197 -39.23 -1.17 -14.39
CA THR A 197 -39.17 0.22 -13.97
C THR A 197 -40.41 0.54 -13.12
N VAL A 198 -40.15 0.84 -11.85
CA VAL A 198 -41.21 1.24 -10.89
C VAL A 198 -41.20 2.77 -10.81
N THR A 199 -42.27 3.41 -11.27
CA THR A 199 -42.43 4.87 -11.23
C THR A 199 -43.13 5.26 -9.94
N LEU A 200 -42.57 6.18 -9.22
CA LEU A 200 -43.07 6.69 -7.94
C LEU A 200 -43.95 7.92 -8.15
N ALA A 201 -44.84 8.19 -7.21
CA ALA A 201 -45.67 9.40 -7.24
C ALA A 201 -44.91 10.68 -6.83
N GLU A 202 -43.78 10.50 -6.17
CA GLU A 202 -42.88 11.57 -5.73
C GLU A 202 -41.43 11.09 -5.79
N GLU A 203 -40.46 12.01 -5.91
CA GLU A 203 -39.05 11.68 -5.88
C GLU A 203 -38.62 11.25 -4.48
N LEU A 204 -37.67 10.30 -4.40
CA LEU A 204 -37.12 9.87 -3.14
C LEU A 204 -36.13 10.91 -2.60
N ASN A 205 -36.16 11.13 -1.30
CA ASN A 205 -35.17 11.98 -0.64
C ASN A 205 -33.83 11.23 -0.51
N SER A 206 -32.78 11.79 -1.11
CA SER A 206 -31.43 11.22 -1.12
C SER A 206 -30.81 10.97 0.25
N ALA A 207 -31.29 11.68 1.26
CA ALA A 207 -30.81 11.59 2.63
C ALA A 207 -31.46 10.46 3.44
N LYS A 208 -32.39 9.68 2.85
CA LYS A 208 -33.15 8.63 3.55
C LYS A 208 -32.98 7.28 2.88
N HIS A 209 -33.07 6.21 3.68
CA HIS A 209 -33.13 4.85 3.20
C HIS A 209 -34.57 4.47 2.81
N TYR A 210 -34.71 3.76 1.70
CA TYR A 210 -35.98 3.25 1.21
C TYR A 210 -35.86 1.75 0.91
N ASN A 211 -36.97 1.06 1.15
CA ASN A 211 -37.08 -0.35 0.80
C ASN A 211 -38.19 -0.55 -0.25
N ILE A 212 -38.01 -1.58 -1.07
CA ILE A 212 -39.04 -2.09 -1.96
C ILE A 212 -39.40 -3.50 -1.54
N GLU A 213 -40.69 -3.74 -1.39
CA GLU A 213 -41.23 -5.04 -1.01
C GLU A 213 -41.77 -5.76 -2.27
N TYR A 214 -41.39 -7.02 -2.41
CA TYR A 214 -41.93 -7.95 -3.39
C TYR A 214 -42.25 -9.27 -2.70
N ASP A 215 -43.48 -9.77 -2.89
CA ASP A 215 -43.98 -11.03 -2.33
C ASP A 215 -43.74 -11.21 -0.82
N GLY A 216 -43.87 -10.09 -0.05
CA GLY A 216 -43.68 -10.06 1.40
C GLY A 216 -42.21 -9.95 1.86
N THR A 217 -41.25 -9.96 0.93
CA THR A 217 -39.83 -9.76 1.25
C THR A 217 -39.42 -8.33 0.92
N SER A 218 -38.73 -7.68 1.86
CA SER A 218 -38.26 -6.30 1.75
C SER A 218 -36.80 -6.25 1.32
N TYR A 219 -36.50 -5.39 0.36
CA TYR A 219 -35.18 -5.17 -0.22
C TYR A 219 -34.81 -3.69 -0.13
N GLU A 220 -33.56 -3.38 0.19
CA GLU A 220 -33.08 -2.00 0.21
C GLU A 220 -32.94 -1.48 -1.24
N ILE A 221 -33.38 -0.23 -1.46
CA ILE A 221 -33.21 0.47 -2.73
C ILE A 221 -31.83 1.12 -2.73
N ASN A 222 -30.98 0.70 -3.65
CA ASN A 222 -29.67 1.29 -3.83
C ASN A 222 -29.79 2.66 -4.51
N MET A 223 -29.14 3.68 -3.93
CA MET A 223 -29.19 5.07 -4.39
C MET A 223 -27.80 5.66 -4.74
N PRO A 224 -26.92 4.94 -5.49
CA PRO A 224 -25.50 5.31 -5.61
C PRO A 224 -25.24 6.60 -6.40
N ASN A 225 -26.15 7.04 -7.27
CA ASN A 225 -25.92 8.17 -8.16
C ASN A 225 -26.34 9.52 -7.56
N ILE A 226 -27.02 9.53 -6.44
CA ILE A 226 -27.57 10.76 -5.83
C ILE A 226 -26.45 11.71 -5.41
N TYR A 227 -25.38 11.17 -4.83
CA TYR A 227 -24.26 11.95 -4.37
C TYR A 227 -23.40 12.58 -5.48
N SER A 228 -23.62 12.19 -6.74
CA SER A 228 -22.92 12.75 -7.91
C SER A 228 -23.82 13.72 -8.70
N THR A 229 -24.98 14.12 -8.16
CA THR A 229 -25.90 15.07 -8.79
C THR A 229 -25.49 16.52 -8.48
N GLU A 230 -25.72 17.41 -9.44
CA GLU A 230 -25.47 18.84 -9.25
C GLU A 230 -26.32 19.41 -8.11
N GLU A 231 -27.53 18.89 -7.89
CA GLU A 231 -28.44 19.32 -6.84
C GLU A 231 -27.89 18.99 -5.45
N PHE A 232 -27.34 17.78 -5.24
CA PHE A 232 -26.74 17.40 -3.98
C PHE A 232 -25.47 18.22 -3.71
N GLU A 233 -24.58 18.30 -4.67
CA GLU A 233 -23.35 19.10 -4.58
C GLU A 233 -23.65 20.57 -4.26
N ALA A 234 -24.61 21.20 -4.99
CA ALA A 234 -24.99 22.59 -4.76
C ALA A 234 -25.62 22.84 -3.36
N ALA A 235 -26.32 21.85 -2.82
CA ALA A 235 -26.98 21.98 -1.53
C ALA A 235 -26.02 21.76 -0.35
N TYR A 236 -25.04 20.87 -0.50
CA TYR A 236 -24.27 20.37 0.62
C TYR A 236 -22.76 20.56 0.55
N THR A 237 -22.20 21.07 -0.55
CA THR A 237 -20.77 21.46 -0.58
C THR A 237 -20.51 22.57 0.45
N TYR A 238 -19.58 22.32 1.35
CA TYR A 238 -19.18 23.24 2.40
C TYR A 238 -17.79 23.81 2.14
N GLU A 239 -17.70 25.11 1.98
CA GLU A 239 -16.46 25.82 1.65
C GLU A 239 -15.70 26.37 2.88
N GLY A 240 -16.23 26.16 4.08
CA GLY A 240 -15.56 26.60 5.31
C GLY A 240 -14.31 25.77 5.61
N THR A 241 -13.39 26.34 6.39
CA THR A 241 -12.10 25.74 6.76
C THR A 241 -12.05 25.28 8.21
N ASP A 242 -13.21 25.18 8.86
CA ASP A 242 -13.37 24.92 10.31
C ASP A 242 -13.93 23.52 10.62
N LEU A 243 -13.86 22.57 9.66
CA LEU A 243 -14.21 21.17 9.95
C LEU A 243 -13.20 20.57 10.91
N GLY A 244 -13.72 19.76 11.86
CA GLY A 244 -12.95 19.19 12.94
C GLY A 244 -13.11 19.92 14.26
N ALA A 245 -12.09 19.84 15.13
CA ALA A 245 -12.03 20.54 16.41
C ALA A 245 -11.07 21.73 16.34
N THR A 246 -11.59 22.94 16.49
CA THR A 246 -10.79 24.18 16.60
C THR A 246 -10.66 24.54 18.07
N TRP A 247 -9.45 24.36 18.61
CA TRP A 247 -9.14 24.58 20.02
C TRP A 247 -8.58 25.97 20.28
N THR A 248 -8.97 26.52 21.41
CA THR A 248 -8.28 27.60 22.14
C THR A 248 -8.30 27.29 23.63
N PRO A 249 -7.46 27.95 24.47
CA PRO A 249 -7.50 27.73 25.93
C PRO A 249 -8.84 28.10 26.60
N GLU A 250 -9.65 28.95 25.96
CA GLU A 250 -10.94 29.38 26.48
C GLU A 250 -12.08 28.46 26.05
N LYS A 251 -12.03 27.92 24.82
CA LYS A 251 -13.09 27.06 24.29
C LYS A 251 -12.62 26.21 23.11
N THR A 252 -13.33 25.14 22.82
CA THR A 252 -13.21 24.37 21.59
C THR A 252 -14.51 24.41 20.78
N THR A 253 -14.41 24.67 19.49
CA THR A 253 -15.51 24.58 18.53
C THR A 253 -15.35 23.29 17.72
N PHE A 254 -16.43 22.51 17.62
CA PHE A 254 -16.48 21.27 16.84
C PHE A 254 -17.43 21.47 15.68
N CYS A 255 -16.97 21.18 14.47
CA CYS A 255 -17.74 21.24 13.24
C CYS A 255 -17.59 19.94 12.46
N VAL A 256 -18.72 19.27 12.13
CA VAL A 256 -18.71 18.03 11.36
C VAL A 256 -19.71 18.10 10.21
N TRP A 257 -19.32 17.58 9.05
CA TRP A 257 -20.21 17.51 7.89
C TRP A 257 -20.96 16.17 7.89
N ALA A 258 -22.29 16.25 8.07
CA ALA A 258 -23.18 15.09 8.08
C ALA A 258 -24.57 15.51 7.54
N PRO A 259 -24.71 15.79 6.22
CA PRO A 259 -25.92 16.34 5.62
C PRO A 259 -27.12 15.40 5.69
N THR A 260 -26.89 14.11 5.81
CA THR A 260 -27.94 13.09 5.87
C THR A 260 -28.39 12.77 7.30
N ALA A 261 -27.73 13.36 8.31
CA ALA A 261 -28.02 13.09 9.70
C ALA A 261 -29.35 13.76 10.17
N GLU A 262 -30.12 13.02 10.96
CA GLU A 262 -31.28 13.52 11.68
C GLU A 262 -30.89 14.19 13.00
N GLN A 263 -29.82 13.69 13.63
CA GLN A 263 -29.25 14.20 14.88
C GLN A 263 -27.76 13.87 14.95
N VAL A 264 -26.97 14.79 15.48
CA VAL A 264 -25.57 14.58 15.79
C VAL A 264 -25.30 14.97 17.24
N SER A 265 -24.52 14.16 17.96
CA SER A 265 -24.08 14.47 19.31
C SER A 265 -22.58 14.31 19.42
N LEU A 266 -21.91 15.28 20.03
CA LEU A 266 -20.51 15.23 20.42
C LEU A 266 -20.38 14.47 21.75
N ASN A 267 -19.54 13.42 21.79
CA ASN A 267 -19.23 12.69 23.01
C ASN A 267 -17.80 13.00 23.44
N LEU A 268 -17.60 13.39 24.68
CA LEU A 268 -16.31 13.70 25.31
C LEU A 268 -15.87 12.56 26.25
N TYR A 269 -14.58 12.21 26.25
CA TYR A 269 -14.01 11.10 27.03
C TYR A 269 -12.71 11.49 27.73
N GLU A 270 -12.40 10.80 28.84
CA GLU A 270 -11.17 11.01 29.62
C GLU A 270 -9.94 10.37 28.96
N SER A 271 -10.13 9.30 28.16
CA SER A 271 -9.03 8.57 27.50
C SER A 271 -9.33 8.20 26.04
N GLY A 272 -8.27 7.92 25.27
CA GLY A 272 -8.36 7.45 23.89
C GLY A 272 -8.70 5.97 23.73
N THR A 273 -8.90 5.22 24.81
CA THR A 273 -9.20 3.80 24.79
C THR A 273 -10.68 3.56 24.56
N ALA A 274 -11.07 3.12 23.37
CA ALA A 274 -12.48 2.97 22.98
C ALA A 274 -13.31 2.02 23.86
N THR A 275 -12.67 1.04 24.50
CA THR A 275 -13.32 0.10 25.42
C THR A 275 -13.49 0.65 26.85
N ALA A 276 -12.95 1.83 27.16
CA ALA A 276 -13.08 2.45 28.48
C ALA A 276 -14.46 3.09 28.66
N SER A 277 -15.05 2.83 29.82
CA SER A 277 -16.35 3.44 30.22
C SER A 277 -16.11 4.78 30.94
N ASP A 278 -15.53 5.74 30.22
CA ASP A 278 -15.00 7.01 30.76
C ASP A 278 -15.56 8.25 30.02
N ARG A 279 -16.78 8.14 29.47
CA ARG A 279 -17.45 9.26 28.82
C ARG A 279 -17.77 10.33 29.83
N ILE A 280 -17.24 11.55 29.63
CA ILE A 280 -17.43 12.72 30.46
C ILE A 280 -18.83 13.33 30.23
N GLU A 281 -19.16 13.54 28.94
CA GLU A 281 -20.38 14.26 28.56
C GLU A 281 -20.79 13.86 27.13
N SER A 282 -22.07 14.04 26.82
CA SER A 282 -22.61 14.01 25.46
C SER A 282 -23.39 15.30 25.22
N ILE A 283 -23.04 16.02 24.15
CA ILE A 283 -23.57 17.34 23.82
C ILE A 283 -24.32 17.24 22.50
N GLU A 284 -25.60 17.61 22.46
CA GLU A 284 -26.36 17.69 21.22
C GLU A 284 -25.81 18.83 20.36
N MET A 285 -25.49 18.53 19.08
CA MET A 285 -24.98 19.52 18.13
C MET A 285 -26.12 20.22 17.40
N THR A 286 -25.86 21.43 16.96
CA THR A 286 -26.84 22.24 16.20
C THR A 286 -26.55 22.13 14.71
N SER A 287 -27.57 21.80 13.92
CA SER A 287 -27.49 21.83 12.44
C SER A 287 -27.20 23.23 11.95
N ALA A 288 -26.28 23.35 10.99
CA ALA A 288 -25.82 24.60 10.44
C ALA A 288 -25.87 24.58 8.89
N VAL A 289 -25.11 25.43 8.21
CA VAL A 289 -25.16 25.58 6.75
C VAL A 289 -24.59 24.35 6.01
N ASN A 290 -25.08 24.06 4.82
CA ASN A 290 -24.56 23.04 3.90
C ASN A 290 -24.37 21.65 4.53
N GLY A 291 -25.24 21.26 5.46
CA GLY A 291 -25.19 19.94 6.12
C GLY A 291 -24.16 19.81 7.22
N THR A 292 -23.57 20.89 7.69
CA THR A 292 -22.69 20.89 8.87
C THR A 292 -23.47 20.86 10.18
N TRP A 293 -22.83 20.36 11.23
CA TRP A 293 -23.30 20.35 12.62
C TRP A 293 -22.22 20.96 13.51
N VAL A 294 -22.62 21.82 14.45
CA VAL A 294 -21.70 22.61 15.26
C VAL A 294 -22.04 22.48 16.76
N ALA A 295 -20.99 22.34 17.58
CA ALA A 295 -21.07 22.47 19.03
C ALA A 295 -19.89 23.30 19.55
N GLU A 296 -20.11 24.05 20.64
CA GLU A 296 -19.05 24.74 21.36
C GLU A 296 -18.99 24.23 22.81
N LYS A 297 -17.77 24.09 23.33
CA LYS A 297 -17.54 23.74 24.73
C LYS A 297 -16.54 24.70 25.34
N GLU A 298 -16.97 25.42 26.37
CA GLU A 298 -16.15 26.33 27.16
C GLU A 298 -15.13 25.57 28.01
N GLY A 299 -13.94 26.16 28.17
CA GLY A 299 -12.83 25.65 28.95
C GLY A 299 -11.75 25.01 28.05
N ASP A 300 -10.59 24.75 28.65
CA ASP A 300 -9.47 24.10 28.01
C ASP A 300 -9.75 22.60 27.85
N LEU A 301 -9.88 22.15 26.62
CA LEU A 301 -10.10 20.73 26.27
C LEU A 301 -8.84 20.05 25.72
N ASN A 302 -7.67 20.71 25.70
CA ASN A 302 -6.45 20.07 25.23
C ASN A 302 -6.22 18.71 25.93
N GLY A 303 -6.03 17.64 25.16
CA GLY A 303 -5.90 16.28 25.68
C GLY A 303 -7.22 15.54 25.95
N THR A 304 -8.39 16.17 25.76
CA THR A 304 -9.69 15.50 25.84
C THR A 304 -10.01 14.73 24.57
N TYR A 305 -10.47 13.50 24.72
CA TYR A 305 -10.86 12.67 23.58
C TYR A 305 -12.33 12.83 23.23
N TYR A 306 -12.67 12.63 21.95
CA TYR A 306 -14.05 12.79 21.49
C TYR A 306 -14.41 11.91 20.30
N THR A 307 -15.71 11.75 20.09
CA THR A 307 -16.34 11.12 18.91
C THR A 307 -17.64 11.82 18.59
N TYR A 308 -18.21 11.52 17.43
CA TYR A 308 -19.57 11.90 17.06
C TYR A 308 -20.51 10.70 17.09
N SER A 309 -21.69 10.84 17.72
CA SER A 309 -22.81 9.94 17.51
C SER A 309 -23.73 10.55 16.47
N VAL A 310 -23.91 9.85 15.35
CA VAL A 310 -24.77 10.29 14.25
C VAL A 310 -25.99 9.37 14.14
N THR A 311 -27.18 9.96 14.05
CA THR A 311 -28.42 9.24 13.80
C THR A 311 -28.88 9.48 12.37
N ILE A 312 -28.97 8.41 11.59
CA ILE A 312 -29.40 8.41 10.19
C ILE A 312 -30.45 7.32 10.06
N ASP A 313 -31.63 7.68 9.53
CA ASP A 313 -32.77 6.78 9.42
C ASP A 313 -33.07 6.04 10.74
N GLY A 314 -32.96 6.83 11.86
CA GLY A 314 -33.14 6.44 13.26
C GLY A 314 -32.23 5.33 13.77
N LYS A 315 -31.17 4.97 13.04
CA LYS A 315 -30.04 4.17 13.56
C LYS A 315 -28.95 5.11 14.01
N THR A 316 -28.52 4.97 15.27
CA THR A 316 -27.40 5.76 15.81
C THR A 316 -26.12 4.93 15.75
N GLN A 317 -25.05 5.52 15.23
CA GLN A 317 -23.71 4.95 15.22
C GLN A 317 -22.68 5.98 15.70
N GLU A 318 -21.56 5.49 16.19
CA GLU A 318 -20.46 6.33 16.68
C GLU A 318 -19.31 6.32 15.65
N ALA A 319 -18.78 7.52 15.37
CA ALA A 319 -17.71 7.73 14.40
C ALA A 319 -16.59 8.58 15.01
N CYS A 320 -15.35 8.28 14.66
CA CYS A 320 -14.24 9.22 14.84
C CYS A 320 -14.45 10.45 13.95
N ASP A 321 -13.75 11.53 14.23
CA ASP A 321 -13.78 12.73 13.40
C ASP A 321 -12.89 12.51 12.15
N PRO A 322 -13.37 12.67 10.92
CA PRO A 322 -12.52 12.61 9.71
C PRO A 322 -11.38 13.63 9.76
N TYR A 323 -11.61 14.79 10.40
CA TYR A 323 -10.63 15.86 10.54
C TYR A 323 -9.80 15.78 11.83
N ALA A 324 -9.82 14.64 12.54
CA ALA A 324 -8.96 14.42 13.70
C ALA A 324 -7.50 14.67 13.36
N ARG A 325 -6.81 15.47 14.19
CA ARG A 325 -5.37 15.75 14.05
C ARG A 325 -4.51 14.75 14.81
N THR A 326 -5.11 14.10 15.78
CA THR A 326 -4.56 12.96 16.51
C THR A 326 -5.67 12.15 17.14
N THR A 327 -5.35 10.92 17.50
CA THR A 327 -6.29 9.98 18.12
C THR A 327 -5.66 9.29 19.33
N GLY A 328 -6.48 8.61 20.10
CA GLY A 328 -6.02 7.60 21.02
C GLY A 328 -5.71 6.28 20.31
N VAL A 329 -5.35 5.28 21.10
CA VAL A 329 -4.93 3.96 20.64
C VAL A 329 -5.94 3.33 19.66
N ASN A 330 -5.42 2.78 18.56
CA ASN A 330 -6.19 2.17 17.45
C ASN A 330 -7.16 3.13 16.73
N GLY A 331 -6.93 4.44 16.74
CA GLY A 331 -7.63 5.39 15.89
C GLY A 331 -9.14 5.59 16.13
N LYS A 332 -9.70 5.13 17.27
CA LYS A 332 -11.16 5.10 17.46
C LYS A 332 -11.76 6.37 18.09
N ARG A 333 -10.96 7.16 18.80
CA ARG A 333 -11.37 8.42 19.40
C ARG A 333 -10.39 9.51 19.01
N ALA A 334 -10.89 10.57 18.40
CA ALA A 334 -10.11 11.78 18.15
C ALA A 334 -9.72 12.46 19.47
N MET A 335 -8.64 13.23 19.49
CA MET A 335 -8.22 14.03 20.64
C MET A 335 -8.15 15.51 20.24
N VAL A 336 -8.71 16.37 21.08
CA VAL A 336 -8.49 17.82 20.99
C VAL A 336 -7.04 18.10 21.34
N ILE A 337 -6.34 18.83 20.50
CA ILE A 337 -4.90 19.03 20.62
C ILE A 337 -4.51 20.48 20.32
N ASP A 338 -3.61 21.01 21.13
CA ASP A 338 -2.79 22.18 20.86
C ASP A 338 -1.58 21.73 20.05
N LEU A 339 -1.65 21.86 18.71
CA LEU A 339 -0.60 21.38 17.79
C LEU A 339 0.73 22.12 18.02
N ASP A 340 0.70 23.43 18.29
CA ASP A 340 1.92 24.22 18.55
C ASP A 340 2.70 23.68 19.75
N SER A 341 2.01 23.07 20.72
CA SER A 341 2.64 22.46 21.91
C SER A 341 3.41 21.17 21.61
N THR A 342 3.26 20.63 20.41
CA THR A 342 3.94 19.40 19.95
C THR A 342 5.19 19.67 19.13
N ASP A 343 5.45 20.93 18.82
CA ASP A 343 6.58 21.33 17.98
C ASP A 343 7.92 21.04 18.66
N PRO A 344 8.89 20.43 17.97
CA PRO A 344 10.23 20.29 18.48
C PRO A 344 10.95 21.63 18.51
N GLU A 345 12.02 21.74 19.31
CA GLU A 345 12.82 22.96 19.42
C GLU A 345 13.33 23.41 18.04
N GLY A 346 13.01 24.65 17.65
CA GLY A 346 13.42 25.27 16.38
C GLY A 346 12.55 24.88 15.19
N TRP A 347 11.36 24.30 15.41
CA TRP A 347 10.42 23.93 14.36
C TRP A 347 10.03 25.09 13.46
N GLU A 348 9.89 26.29 14.03
CA GLU A 348 9.57 27.51 13.28
C GLU A 348 10.65 27.97 12.27
N ASN A 349 11.83 27.38 12.34
CA ASN A 349 12.96 27.65 11.40
C ASN A 349 13.29 26.43 10.54
N ASP A 350 12.53 25.34 10.66
CA ASP A 350 12.70 24.14 9.86
C ASP A 350 12.32 24.40 8.40
N THR A 351 13.10 23.89 7.47
CA THR A 351 12.90 24.11 6.04
C THR A 351 13.34 22.89 5.24
N ASN A 352 12.71 22.67 4.09
CA ASN A 352 13.16 21.68 3.11
C ASN A 352 14.64 21.89 2.77
N PRO A 353 15.52 20.90 3.02
CA PRO A 353 16.95 21.03 2.70
C PRO A 353 17.26 21.14 1.19
N HIS A 354 16.33 20.75 0.32
CA HIS A 354 16.43 20.78 -1.13
C HIS A 354 15.49 21.83 -1.78
N ALA A 355 15.05 22.83 -1.00
CA ALA A 355 14.20 23.89 -1.52
C ALA A 355 14.84 24.63 -2.72
N GLY A 356 14.06 24.85 -3.77
CA GLY A 356 14.49 25.50 -5.01
C GLY A 356 15.20 24.56 -6.02
N GLU A 357 15.33 23.29 -5.72
CA GLU A 357 15.81 22.28 -6.65
C GLU A 357 14.67 21.75 -7.54
N SER A 358 15.01 21.24 -8.73
CA SER A 358 14.04 20.56 -9.61
C SER A 358 13.71 19.17 -9.07
N ILE A 359 12.51 18.65 -9.37
CA ILE A 359 12.17 17.24 -9.08
C ILE A 359 13.18 16.27 -9.72
N ASN A 360 13.84 16.63 -10.81
CA ASN A 360 14.88 15.82 -11.46
C ASN A 360 16.19 15.78 -10.67
N ASP A 361 16.39 16.69 -9.71
CA ASP A 361 17.51 16.67 -8.76
C ASP A 361 17.28 15.66 -7.63
N ALA A 362 16.04 15.23 -7.42
CA ALA A 362 15.70 14.25 -6.40
C ALA A 362 16.32 12.88 -6.72
N ILE A 363 16.88 12.26 -5.68
CA ILE A 363 17.33 10.86 -5.65
C ILE A 363 16.57 10.22 -4.50
N ILE A 364 15.55 9.42 -4.85
CA ILE A 364 14.55 8.94 -3.90
C ILE A 364 14.93 7.56 -3.37
N TYR A 365 14.91 7.40 -2.05
CA TYR A 365 15.16 6.15 -1.35
C TYR A 365 13.93 5.74 -0.56
N GLU A 366 13.28 4.66 -0.97
CA GLU A 366 12.07 4.13 -0.34
C GLU A 366 12.39 3.29 0.89
N ALA A 367 11.81 3.63 2.03
CA ALA A 367 12.08 2.94 3.28
C ALA A 367 10.84 2.77 4.15
N HIS A 368 10.78 1.67 4.90
CA HIS A 368 9.82 1.44 5.97
C HIS A 368 10.49 1.64 7.32
N ILE A 369 9.84 2.35 8.25
CA ILE A 369 10.40 2.70 9.56
C ILE A 369 10.94 1.46 10.29
N ARG A 370 10.18 0.35 10.28
CA ARG A 370 10.63 -0.87 10.94
C ARG A 370 11.78 -1.54 10.20
N ASP A 371 11.72 -1.61 8.88
CA ASP A 371 12.75 -2.29 8.07
C ASP A 371 14.15 -1.72 8.34
N ILE A 372 14.24 -0.39 8.44
CA ILE A 372 15.48 0.33 8.69
C ILE A 372 15.99 0.15 10.13
N THR A 373 15.07 0.05 11.10
CA THR A 373 15.43 0.27 12.51
C THR A 373 15.41 -0.98 13.39
N VAL A 374 14.65 -2.05 13.02
CA VAL A 374 14.44 -3.20 13.91
C VAL A 374 15.48 -4.31 13.79
N GLY A 375 16.40 -4.21 12.84
CA GLY A 375 17.46 -5.22 12.66
C GLY A 375 18.23 -5.44 13.98
N ASN A 376 18.46 -6.69 14.35
CA ASN A 376 19.18 -7.02 15.59
C ASN A 376 20.62 -6.47 15.60
N ASP A 377 21.15 -6.15 14.44
CA ASP A 377 22.48 -5.59 14.19
C ASP A 377 22.47 -4.08 13.89
N ALA A 378 21.30 -3.43 13.95
CA ALA A 378 21.13 -2.02 13.65
C ALA A 378 21.78 -1.10 14.72
N GLY A 379 21.85 -1.53 15.98
CA GLY A 379 22.39 -0.71 17.07
C GLY A 379 21.50 0.49 17.44
N ILE A 380 20.22 0.47 17.02
CA ILE A 380 19.23 1.54 17.22
C ILE A 380 18.43 1.26 18.50
N GLU A 381 18.30 2.26 19.37
CA GLU A 381 17.58 2.13 20.67
C GLU A 381 16.07 2.18 20.49
N ASN A 382 15.55 3.14 19.68
CA ASN A 382 14.14 3.31 19.41
C ASN A 382 13.70 2.50 18.16
N ALA A 383 14.02 1.21 18.13
CA ALA A 383 13.72 0.33 17.02
C ALA A 383 12.22 0.26 16.70
N GLY A 384 11.85 0.44 15.43
CA GLY A 384 10.47 0.45 14.94
C GLY A 384 9.67 1.69 15.32
N LYS A 385 10.31 2.79 15.68
CA LYS A 385 9.71 4.05 16.10
C LYS A 385 10.17 5.23 15.25
N TYR A 386 9.37 6.32 15.21
CA TYR A 386 9.76 7.58 14.56
C TYR A 386 11.16 8.03 14.98
N LEU A 387 11.42 8.01 16.29
CA LEU A 387 12.71 8.44 16.85
C LEU A 387 13.89 7.56 16.40
N GLY A 388 13.67 6.30 16.10
CA GLY A 388 14.69 5.39 15.59
C GLY A 388 15.24 5.79 14.21
N MET A 389 14.43 6.49 13.41
CA MET A 389 14.85 6.97 12.08
C MET A 389 15.87 8.11 12.11
N ILE A 390 16.00 8.77 13.26
CA ILE A 390 16.90 9.94 13.43
C ILE A 390 18.05 9.70 14.41
N GLU A 391 18.21 8.48 14.91
CA GLU A 391 19.36 8.13 15.72
C GLU A 391 20.65 8.15 14.89
N THR A 392 21.68 8.80 15.42
CA THR A 392 23.01 8.93 14.79
C THR A 392 24.08 8.20 15.58
N GLY A 393 25.20 7.87 14.94
CA GLY A 393 26.31 7.12 15.54
C GLY A 393 26.01 5.63 15.69
N THR A 394 24.92 5.15 15.09
CA THR A 394 24.50 3.75 15.10
C THR A 394 25.36 2.91 14.15
N LYS A 395 25.69 1.70 14.56
CA LYS A 395 26.55 0.80 13.80
C LYS A 395 26.44 -0.64 14.25
N THR A 396 26.82 -1.55 13.37
CA THR A 396 26.98 -2.97 13.69
C THR A 396 28.15 -3.21 14.67
N ASP A 397 28.27 -4.41 15.21
CA ASP A 397 29.41 -4.84 16.04
C ASP A 397 30.76 -4.74 15.30
N SER A 398 30.76 -4.87 13.97
CA SER A 398 31.93 -4.71 13.09
C SER A 398 32.28 -3.26 12.79
N GLY A 399 31.36 -2.33 13.05
CA GLY A 399 31.55 -0.89 12.85
C GLY A 399 30.94 -0.33 11.56
N VAL A 400 30.16 -1.12 10.80
CA VAL A 400 29.38 -0.65 9.64
C VAL A 400 28.31 0.33 10.11
N ALA A 401 28.18 1.49 9.44
CA ALA A 401 27.14 2.48 9.72
C ALA A 401 25.74 1.90 9.42
N THR A 402 24.75 2.23 10.25
CA THR A 402 23.39 1.74 10.13
C THR A 402 22.37 2.89 10.18
N GLY A 403 21.13 2.64 9.82
CA GLY A 403 20.05 3.63 9.92
C GLY A 403 20.38 4.94 9.20
N LEU A 404 20.16 6.07 9.88
CA LEU A 404 20.38 7.40 9.31
C LEU A 404 21.82 7.63 8.82
N ASP A 405 22.81 7.13 9.54
CA ASP A 405 24.22 7.36 9.15
C ASP A 405 24.56 6.62 7.84
N HIS A 406 24.01 5.42 7.61
CA HIS A 406 24.13 4.71 6.34
C HIS A 406 23.45 5.49 5.20
N ILE A 407 22.21 5.97 5.41
CA ILE A 407 21.46 6.75 4.42
C ILE A 407 22.22 8.03 4.03
N LYS A 408 22.80 8.72 4.99
CA LYS A 408 23.65 9.89 4.75
C LYS A 408 24.92 9.54 3.96
N GLU A 409 25.56 8.42 4.30
CA GLU A 409 26.77 7.96 3.61
C GLU A 409 26.47 7.59 2.16
N LEU A 410 25.30 6.98 1.90
CA LEU A 410 24.80 6.66 0.55
C LEU A 410 24.62 7.93 -0.31
N GLY A 411 24.16 9.02 0.32
CA GLY A 411 24.11 10.34 -0.32
C GLY A 411 22.83 10.63 -1.08
N ILE A 412 21.72 9.97 -0.77
CA ILE A 412 20.38 10.28 -1.33
C ILE A 412 19.94 11.70 -0.93
N THR A 413 18.90 12.21 -1.57
CA THR A 413 18.31 13.54 -1.28
C THR A 413 16.95 13.44 -0.58
N HIS A 414 16.14 12.48 -0.96
CA HIS A 414 14.76 12.34 -0.49
C HIS A 414 14.56 10.95 0.09
N LEU A 415 14.04 10.88 1.31
CA LEU A 415 13.61 9.66 1.96
C LEU A 415 12.10 9.51 1.81
N HIS A 416 11.69 8.56 0.97
CA HIS A 416 10.29 8.16 0.85
C HIS A 416 9.97 7.15 1.95
N ILE A 417 9.08 7.52 2.87
CA ILE A 417 8.65 6.70 4.00
C ILE A 417 7.31 6.06 3.64
N LEU A 418 7.23 4.71 3.68
CA LEU A 418 5.98 3.96 3.53
C LEU A 418 4.91 4.49 4.50
N PRO A 419 3.61 4.20 4.29
CA PRO A 419 2.53 4.88 5.01
C PRO A 419 2.81 5.08 6.50
N MET A 420 2.75 6.33 6.94
CA MET A 420 3.04 6.73 8.32
C MET A 420 1.87 7.42 9.02
N TYR A 421 0.71 7.51 8.37
CA TYR A 421 -0.53 7.86 9.04
C TYR A 421 -1.24 6.61 9.58
N ASP A 422 -2.26 6.82 10.42
CA ASP A 422 -2.98 5.80 11.18
C ASP A 422 -3.61 4.73 10.27
N PHE A 423 -3.15 3.49 10.39
CA PHE A 423 -3.59 2.32 9.64
C PHE A 423 -4.09 1.21 10.57
N GLY A 424 -4.91 0.29 10.07
CA GLY A 424 -5.74 -0.55 10.94
C GLY A 424 -5.21 -1.94 11.24
N SER A 425 -4.24 -2.46 10.48
CA SER A 425 -3.76 -3.85 10.60
C SER A 425 -2.84 -4.10 11.79
N VAL A 426 -2.37 -3.06 12.47
CA VAL A 426 -1.53 -3.17 13.68
C VAL A 426 -2.31 -2.75 14.90
N ASP A 427 -2.45 -3.65 15.89
CA ASP A 427 -3.06 -3.32 17.18
C ASP A 427 -2.05 -2.63 18.09
N GLU A 428 -2.16 -1.31 18.20
CA GLU A 428 -1.27 -0.45 18.98
C GLU A 428 -1.22 -0.79 20.48
N MET A 429 -2.20 -1.53 21.00
CA MET A 429 -2.23 -1.96 22.41
C MET A 429 -1.19 -3.06 22.72
N TYR A 430 -0.68 -3.77 21.72
CA TYR A 430 0.22 -4.90 21.89
C TYR A 430 1.64 -4.60 21.40
N THR A 431 2.25 -3.56 21.91
CA THR A 431 3.60 -3.09 21.54
C THR A 431 4.72 -4.12 21.71
N TYR A 432 4.46 -5.24 22.37
CA TYR A 432 5.40 -6.36 22.56
C TYR A 432 5.23 -7.49 21.54
N ALA A 433 4.20 -7.46 20.71
CA ALA A 433 3.99 -8.42 19.63
C ALA A 433 4.71 -7.93 18.36
N ASN A 434 5.14 -8.90 17.53
CA ASN A 434 5.66 -8.54 16.21
C ASN A 434 4.49 -8.22 15.28
N LEU A 435 4.09 -6.96 15.29
CA LEU A 435 2.98 -6.44 14.51
C LEU A 435 3.55 -5.66 13.32
N TYR A 436 3.83 -6.34 12.24
CA TYR A 436 4.37 -5.77 11.02
C TYR A 436 3.27 -5.64 9.97
N ASN A 437 3.17 -4.47 9.39
CA ASN A 437 2.44 -4.25 8.15
C ASN A 437 3.06 -3.04 7.42
N TRP A 438 2.96 -3.00 6.08
CA TRP A 438 3.43 -1.83 5.32
C TRP A 438 2.59 -0.57 5.58
N GLY A 439 1.32 -0.73 6.00
CA GLY A 439 0.44 0.40 6.35
C GLY A 439 -0.52 0.85 5.25
N TYR A 440 -0.69 0.08 4.18
CA TYR A 440 -1.62 0.41 3.08
C TYR A 440 -3.08 0.07 3.40
N ASP A 441 -3.51 0.26 4.64
CA ASP A 441 -4.89 0.07 5.09
C ASP A 441 -5.34 1.21 6.02
N PRO A 442 -5.50 2.44 5.46
CA PRO A 442 -5.72 3.66 6.23
C PRO A 442 -7.04 3.68 7.00
N VAL A 443 -6.97 4.23 8.23
CA VAL A 443 -8.12 4.47 9.14
C VAL A 443 -8.38 5.95 9.34
N ASN A 444 -7.33 6.76 9.60
CA ASN A 444 -7.43 8.21 9.79
C ASN A 444 -6.31 8.92 9.01
N TYR A 445 -6.66 9.62 7.93
CA TYR A 445 -5.69 10.23 7.02
C TYR A 445 -4.87 11.39 7.60
N ASN A 446 -5.38 12.08 8.65
CA ASN A 446 -4.74 13.26 9.22
C ASN A 446 -4.05 12.98 10.58
N VAL A 447 -3.79 11.72 10.89
CA VAL A 447 -3.28 11.26 12.18
C VAL A 447 -2.00 10.46 11.97
N PRO A 448 -0.87 10.76 12.61
CA PRO A 448 0.31 9.90 12.57
C PRO A 448 0.06 8.53 13.18
N GLU A 449 0.68 7.49 12.62
CA GLU A 449 0.57 6.10 13.09
C GLU A 449 1.05 5.92 14.53
N GLY A 450 0.21 5.34 15.37
CA GLY A 450 0.52 5.20 16.80
C GLY A 450 1.49 4.07 17.12
N SER A 451 1.58 3.02 16.30
CA SER A 451 2.55 1.94 16.52
C SER A 451 4.00 2.40 16.34
N TYR A 452 4.24 3.49 15.61
CA TYR A 452 5.55 4.12 15.49
C TYR A 452 5.86 5.11 16.61
N SER A 453 4.89 5.43 17.47
CA SER A 453 5.09 6.28 18.66
C SER A 453 5.59 5.46 19.86
N THR A 454 6.34 6.09 20.75
CA THR A 454 6.78 5.48 22.03
C THR A 454 5.64 5.32 23.03
N ASP A 455 4.55 6.13 22.92
CA ASP A 455 3.34 6.01 23.72
C ASP A 455 2.08 6.18 22.85
N PRO A 456 1.51 5.09 22.30
CA PRO A 456 0.31 5.16 21.46
C PRO A 456 -0.97 5.55 22.24
N TYR A 457 -0.97 5.48 23.57
CA TYR A 457 -2.12 5.89 24.40
C TYR A 457 -2.27 7.39 24.53
N ASN A 458 -1.20 8.15 24.31
CA ASN A 458 -1.20 9.60 24.35
C ASN A 458 -1.06 10.18 22.94
N GLY A 459 -2.16 10.68 22.39
CA GLY A 459 -2.20 11.22 21.02
C GLY A 459 -1.19 12.35 20.75
N ALA A 460 -0.79 13.15 21.74
CA ALA A 460 0.21 14.20 21.53
C ALA A 460 1.63 13.66 21.28
N VAL A 461 1.95 12.47 21.81
CA VAL A 461 3.29 11.88 21.67
C VAL A 461 3.53 11.48 20.20
N ARG A 462 2.54 10.84 19.53
CA ARG A 462 2.69 10.45 18.11
C ARG A 462 2.91 11.66 17.19
N VAL A 463 2.21 12.78 17.48
CA VAL A 463 2.37 14.03 16.71
C VAL A 463 3.76 14.61 16.92
N SER A 464 4.19 14.77 18.18
CA SER A 464 5.50 15.33 18.51
C SER A 464 6.66 14.47 17.96
N GLU A 465 6.58 13.14 18.05
CA GLU A 465 7.64 12.25 17.55
C GLU A 465 7.70 12.21 16.03
N ALA A 466 6.56 12.30 15.32
CA ALA A 466 6.53 12.42 13.87
C ALA A 466 7.19 13.72 13.40
N LYS A 467 6.88 14.87 14.04
CA LYS A 467 7.55 16.16 13.79
C LYS A 467 9.05 16.08 14.08
N GLN A 468 9.45 15.45 15.19
CA GLN A 468 10.88 15.25 15.52
C GLN A 468 11.58 14.42 14.45
N MET A 469 10.94 13.39 13.90
CA MET A 469 11.51 12.59 12.82
C MET A 469 11.74 13.44 11.58
N VAL A 470 10.76 14.21 11.12
CA VAL A 470 10.89 15.06 9.94
C VAL A 470 12.02 16.08 10.16
N LYS A 471 11.97 16.83 11.27
CA LYS A 471 13.04 17.79 11.59
C LYS A 471 14.43 17.15 11.67
N GLY A 472 14.52 15.98 12.28
CA GLY A 472 15.78 15.26 12.40
C GLY A 472 16.36 14.83 11.05
N LEU A 473 15.52 14.47 10.08
CA LEU A 473 15.91 14.18 8.69
C LEU A 473 16.36 15.47 7.98
N HIS A 474 15.61 16.58 8.10
CA HIS A 474 15.97 17.89 7.55
C HIS A 474 17.32 18.39 8.11
N ASP A 475 17.52 18.31 9.43
CA ASP A 475 18.80 18.70 10.07
C ASP A 475 20.00 17.89 9.56
N ASN A 476 19.74 16.74 8.91
CA ASN A 476 20.74 15.89 8.28
C ASN A 476 20.76 15.97 6.75
N GLY A 477 20.07 16.95 6.17
CA GLY A 477 20.09 17.25 4.74
C GLY A 477 19.25 16.28 3.89
N ILE A 478 18.19 15.69 4.44
CA ILE A 478 17.31 14.73 3.77
C ILE A 478 15.89 15.27 3.79
N SER A 479 15.30 15.47 2.61
CA SER A 479 13.88 15.80 2.44
C SER A 479 13.00 14.57 2.65
N VAL A 480 11.77 14.78 3.13
CA VAL A 480 10.85 13.70 3.49
C VAL A 480 9.71 13.61 2.48
N VAL A 481 9.55 12.42 1.89
CA VAL A 481 8.40 12.10 1.04
C VAL A 481 7.48 11.14 1.80
N MET A 482 6.21 11.49 1.91
CA MET A 482 5.19 10.68 2.56
C MET A 482 4.42 9.84 1.53
N ASP A 483 4.31 8.54 1.80
CA ASP A 483 3.43 7.66 1.04
C ASP A 483 1.98 7.83 1.48
N VAL A 484 1.08 8.15 0.55
CA VAL A 484 -0.33 8.44 0.83
C VAL A 484 -1.28 7.53 0.04
N VAL A 485 -2.25 6.96 0.75
CA VAL A 485 -3.19 5.93 0.26
C VAL A 485 -4.61 6.49 0.25
N TYR A 486 -4.89 7.50 -0.60
CA TYR A 486 -6.23 8.10 -0.68
C TYR A 486 -7.19 7.31 -1.58
N ASN A 487 -6.72 6.27 -2.24
CA ASN A 487 -7.50 5.49 -3.21
C ASN A 487 -8.50 4.50 -2.55
N HIS A 488 -8.27 4.10 -1.30
CA HIS A 488 -9.16 3.23 -0.52
C HIS A 488 -8.98 3.43 0.98
N VAL A 489 -9.79 2.76 1.80
CA VAL A 489 -9.68 2.70 3.26
C VAL A 489 -9.71 1.26 3.73
N GLN A 490 -9.22 0.98 4.93
CA GLN A 490 -9.19 -0.36 5.52
C GLN A 490 -10.56 -1.06 5.45
N SER A 491 -11.61 -0.37 5.86
CA SER A 491 -12.99 -0.88 5.87
C SER A 491 -13.94 0.26 5.53
N ALA A 492 -14.56 0.22 4.36
CA ALA A 492 -15.51 1.26 3.95
C ALA A 492 -16.70 1.39 4.90
N SER A 493 -17.18 0.28 5.49
CA SER A 493 -18.29 0.29 6.44
C SER A 493 -17.93 0.88 7.80
N ASP A 494 -16.65 0.77 8.21
CA ASP A 494 -16.16 1.28 9.50
C ASP A 494 -15.53 2.66 9.39
N PHE A 495 -15.22 3.12 8.19
CA PHE A 495 -14.61 4.42 7.97
C PHE A 495 -15.49 5.55 8.47
N CYS A 496 -14.89 6.46 9.21
CA CYS A 496 -15.60 7.54 9.90
C CYS A 496 -16.47 8.38 8.96
N PHE A 497 -15.97 8.73 7.77
CA PHE A 497 -16.71 9.52 6.79
C PHE A 497 -17.94 8.76 6.25
N ASN A 498 -17.82 7.48 5.96
CA ASN A 498 -18.96 6.65 5.54
C ASN A 498 -19.97 6.39 6.67
N LYS A 499 -19.54 6.43 7.95
CA LYS A 499 -20.47 6.42 9.08
C LYS A 499 -21.25 7.73 9.20
N LEU A 500 -20.62 8.86 8.92
CA LEU A 500 -21.26 10.18 8.95
C LEU A 500 -22.18 10.41 7.74
N VAL A 501 -21.76 9.94 6.54
CA VAL A 501 -22.53 10.07 5.30
C VAL A 501 -22.44 8.76 4.51
N PRO A 502 -23.29 7.77 4.81
CA PRO A 502 -23.23 6.44 4.21
C PRO A 502 -23.25 6.47 2.67
N GLY A 503 -22.24 5.87 2.06
CA GLY A 503 -22.13 5.74 0.60
C GLY A 503 -21.61 6.99 -0.14
N TYR A 504 -21.22 8.05 0.59
CA TYR A 504 -20.69 9.26 -0.05
C TYR A 504 -19.19 9.17 -0.35
N PHE A 505 -18.39 8.69 0.60
CA PHE A 505 -16.92 8.66 0.45
C PHE A 505 -16.45 7.61 -0.56
N SER A 506 -17.08 6.43 -0.55
CA SER A 506 -16.67 5.31 -1.40
C SER A 506 -17.56 5.18 -2.64
N ARG A 507 -16.96 4.74 -3.77
CA ARG A 507 -17.70 4.39 -4.98
C ARG A 507 -18.52 3.12 -4.77
N ILE A 508 -19.76 3.12 -5.24
CA ILE A 508 -20.73 2.02 -5.08
C ILE A 508 -21.18 1.53 -6.44
N ASN A 509 -21.19 0.22 -6.63
CA ASN A 509 -21.70 -0.46 -7.82
C ASN A 509 -23.23 -0.40 -7.89
N SER A 510 -23.78 -0.73 -9.05
CA SER A 510 -25.23 -0.71 -9.27
C SER A 510 -26.02 -1.73 -8.42
N ASP A 511 -25.36 -2.73 -7.85
CA ASP A 511 -25.92 -3.76 -6.96
C ASP A 511 -25.77 -3.40 -5.46
N GLY A 512 -25.19 -2.25 -5.13
CA GLY A 512 -24.98 -1.79 -3.76
C GLY A 512 -23.63 -2.20 -3.15
N SER A 513 -22.85 -3.04 -3.79
CA SER A 513 -21.51 -3.38 -3.36
C SER A 513 -20.54 -2.21 -3.57
N TYR A 514 -19.43 -2.18 -2.84
CA TYR A 514 -18.36 -1.21 -3.09
C TYR A 514 -17.61 -1.54 -4.39
N SER A 515 -17.23 -0.51 -5.15
CA SER A 515 -16.27 -0.65 -6.25
C SER A 515 -14.93 -1.10 -5.68
N ASN A 516 -14.22 -1.99 -6.37
CA ASN A 516 -12.99 -2.61 -5.87
C ASN A 516 -11.89 -2.65 -6.95
N GLY A 517 -11.60 -1.51 -7.57
CA GLY A 517 -10.49 -1.34 -8.51
C GLY A 517 -9.14 -1.40 -7.80
N SER A 518 -9.08 -1.02 -6.54
CA SER A 518 -7.89 -1.10 -5.67
C SER A 518 -7.49 -2.56 -5.36
N GLY A 519 -8.44 -3.50 -5.41
CA GLY A 519 -8.24 -4.86 -4.90
C GLY A 519 -8.30 -4.96 -3.36
N CYS A 520 -8.56 -3.85 -2.66
CA CYS A 520 -8.60 -3.74 -1.19
C CYS A 520 -10.03 -3.63 -0.63
N GLY A 521 -11.03 -3.99 -1.43
CA GLY A 521 -12.44 -4.06 -1.00
C GLY A 521 -13.25 -2.78 -1.21
N ASN A 522 -12.63 -1.64 -1.52
CA ASN A 522 -13.33 -0.38 -1.77
C ASN A 522 -12.48 0.61 -2.56
N ASP A 523 -13.12 1.59 -3.22
CA ASP A 523 -12.48 2.68 -3.95
C ASP A 523 -13.05 4.02 -3.50
N THR A 524 -12.19 5.04 -3.36
CA THR A 524 -12.56 6.40 -2.97
C THR A 524 -13.22 7.17 -4.12
N ALA A 525 -14.31 7.88 -3.85
CA ALA A 525 -15.02 8.73 -4.81
C ALA A 525 -14.45 10.16 -4.81
N SER A 526 -13.20 10.32 -5.24
CA SER A 526 -12.46 11.59 -5.21
C SER A 526 -13.13 12.71 -6.03
N GLU A 527 -13.92 12.34 -7.04
CA GLU A 527 -14.68 13.24 -7.91
C GLU A 527 -15.84 13.97 -7.21
N ARG A 528 -16.18 13.61 -5.95
CA ARG A 528 -17.23 14.27 -5.16
C ARG A 528 -16.64 15.42 -4.35
N SER A 529 -17.34 16.57 -4.29
CA SER A 529 -16.81 17.83 -3.77
C SER A 529 -16.21 17.72 -2.36
N MET A 530 -16.93 17.09 -1.42
CA MET A 530 -16.47 16.99 -0.04
C MET A 530 -15.40 15.89 0.17
N VAL A 531 -15.29 14.91 -0.72
CA VAL A 531 -14.18 13.94 -0.74
C VAL A 531 -12.93 14.62 -1.29
N LYS A 532 -13.05 15.34 -2.41
CA LYS A 532 -11.97 16.16 -2.98
C LYS A 532 -11.44 17.15 -1.94
N LYS A 533 -12.32 17.98 -1.36
CA LYS A 533 -11.96 18.90 -0.28
C LYS A 533 -11.18 18.23 0.84
N TYR A 534 -11.67 17.08 1.32
CA TYR A 534 -11.03 16.34 2.39
C TYR A 534 -9.60 15.88 2.03
N ILE A 535 -9.39 15.39 0.80
CA ILE A 535 -8.07 14.93 0.33
C ILE A 535 -7.14 16.13 0.16
N VAL A 536 -7.60 17.22 -0.51
CA VAL A 536 -6.81 18.44 -0.72
C VAL A 536 -6.35 19.03 0.62
N GLU A 537 -7.28 19.19 1.57
CA GLU A 537 -6.97 19.71 2.90
C GLU A 537 -6.07 18.78 3.72
N SER A 538 -6.18 17.46 3.52
CA SER A 538 -5.31 16.48 4.17
C SER A 538 -3.86 16.59 3.68
N VAL A 539 -3.65 16.64 2.36
CA VAL A 539 -2.29 16.78 1.80
C VAL A 539 -1.66 18.12 2.21
N ASN A 540 -2.44 19.22 2.10
CA ASN A 540 -1.95 20.53 2.53
C ASN A 540 -1.60 20.57 4.03
N TYR A 541 -2.40 19.91 4.89
CA TYR A 541 -2.12 19.79 6.31
C TYR A 541 -0.78 19.07 6.61
N TRP A 542 -0.47 18.00 5.88
CA TRP A 542 0.81 17.31 6.05
C TRP A 542 2.00 18.17 5.58
N ALA A 543 1.82 18.96 4.52
CA ALA A 543 2.83 19.91 4.06
C ALA A 543 3.02 21.08 5.05
N ASP A 544 1.92 21.68 5.55
CA ASP A 544 1.96 22.82 6.47
C ASP A 544 2.42 22.44 7.87
N GLU A 545 1.82 21.39 8.46
CA GLU A 545 1.98 21.06 9.89
C GLU A 545 3.20 20.16 10.16
N TYR A 546 3.55 19.28 9.21
CA TYR A 546 4.66 18.34 9.36
C TYR A 546 5.84 18.65 8.45
N HIS A 547 5.77 19.70 7.67
CA HIS A 547 6.82 20.11 6.72
C HIS A 547 7.21 18.98 5.76
N ILE A 548 6.24 18.21 5.27
CA ILE A 548 6.49 17.14 4.30
C ILE A 548 6.86 17.75 2.95
N ASP A 549 7.98 17.30 2.36
CA ASP A 549 8.57 17.84 1.13
C ASP A 549 8.13 17.13 -0.14
N GLY A 550 7.38 16.05 -0.03
CA GLY A 550 6.86 15.34 -1.19
C GLY A 550 5.80 14.30 -0.82
N PHE A 551 5.00 13.92 -1.81
CA PHE A 551 3.95 12.92 -1.64
C PHE A 551 4.00 11.88 -2.75
N ARG A 552 4.05 10.60 -2.37
CA ARG A 552 3.84 9.48 -3.27
C ARG A 552 2.41 8.97 -3.11
N PHE A 553 1.65 8.98 -4.19
CA PHE A 553 0.26 8.51 -4.19
C PHE A 553 0.18 7.05 -4.61
N ASP A 554 -0.25 6.22 -3.67
CA ASP A 554 -0.62 4.83 -3.93
C ASP A 554 -1.79 4.78 -4.91
N LEU A 555 -1.71 3.92 -5.94
CA LEU A 555 -2.75 3.70 -6.95
C LEU A 555 -3.46 5.00 -7.41
N VAL A 556 -2.69 6.07 -7.69
CA VAL A 556 -3.24 7.38 -8.10
C VAL A 556 -4.15 7.27 -9.31
N GLY A 557 -3.96 6.24 -10.15
CA GLY A 557 -4.82 5.92 -11.28
C GLY A 557 -6.29 5.63 -10.93
N LEU A 558 -6.64 5.55 -9.64
CA LEU A 558 -8.03 5.48 -9.15
C LEU A 558 -8.61 6.85 -8.76
N LEU A 559 -7.79 7.89 -8.63
CA LEU A 559 -8.22 9.26 -8.32
C LEU A 559 -8.44 10.06 -9.60
N ASP A 560 -9.28 11.08 -9.52
CA ASP A 560 -9.56 11.94 -10.68
C ASP A 560 -8.52 13.06 -10.83
N ILE A 561 -8.30 13.48 -12.09
CA ILE A 561 -7.33 14.49 -12.48
C ILE A 561 -7.61 15.84 -11.82
N ASP A 562 -8.89 16.24 -11.71
CA ASP A 562 -9.25 17.54 -11.13
C ASP A 562 -8.83 17.59 -9.64
N THR A 563 -8.99 16.48 -8.92
CA THR A 563 -8.53 16.36 -7.53
C THR A 563 -7.00 16.43 -7.45
N ILE A 564 -6.27 15.71 -8.30
CA ILE A 564 -4.81 15.74 -8.29
C ILE A 564 -4.26 17.13 -8.61
N ASN A 565 -4.79 17.78 -9.65
CA ASN A 565 -4.37 19.13 -10.00
C ASN A 565 -4.71 20.16 -8.90
N GLU A 566 -5.86 20.01 -8.23
CA GLU A 566 -6.22 20.88 -7.11
C GLU A 566 -5.28 20.69 -5.90
N ILE A 567 -4.88 19.45 -5.59
CA ILE A 567 -3.87 19.16 -4.57
C ILE A 567 -2.55 19.88 -4.89
N VAL A 568 -2.01 19.64 -6.09
CA VAL A 568 -0.73 20.22 -6.51
C VAL A 568 -0.78 21.75 -6.47
N ASN A 569 -1.81 22.35 -7.05
CA ASN A 569 -1.97 23.79 -7.07
C ASN A 569 -2.09 24.39 -5.66
N THR A 570 -2.92 23.78 -4.79
CA THR A 570 -3.13 24.28 -3.42
C THR A 570 -1.85 24.23 -2.59
N VAL A 571 -1.14 23.10 -2.63
CA VAL A 571 0.12 22.96 -1.88
C VAL A 571 1.19 23.91 -2.44
N HIS A 572 1.32 24.03 -3.77
CA HIS A 572 2.30 24.91 -4.40
C HIS A 572 2.06 26.40 -4.18
N GLU A 573 0.85 26.82 -3.73
CA GLU A 573 0.62 28.22 -3.32
C GLU A 573 1.50 28.65 -2.14
N THR A 574 1.80 27.72 -1.23
CA THR A 574 2.59 27.98 0.00
C THR A 574 3.90 27.19 0.05
N HIS A 575 3.95 26.03 -0.58
CA HIS A 575 5.10 25.09 -0.60
C HIS A 575 5.48 24.72 -2.05
N PRO A 576 6.05 25.64 -2.84
CA PRO A 576 6.29 25.44 -4.27
C PRO A 576 7.32 24.36 -4.60
N ASP A 577 8.11 23.92 -3.62
CA ASP A 577 9.17 22.93 -3.76
C ASP A 577 8.73 21.50 -3.41
N VAL A 578 7.47 21.29 -3.01
CA VAL A 578 6.92 19.95 -2.70
C VAL A 578 6.77 19.15 -3.98
N ILE A 579 7.34 17.94 -3.99
CA ILE A 579 7.30 17.04 -5.15
C ILE A 579 6.11 16.06 -5.09
N PHE A 580 5.52 15.75 -6.25
CA PHE A 580 4.38 14.84 -6.37
C PHE A 580 4.65 13.74 -7.38
N TYR A 581 4.42 12.48 -6.97
CA TYR A 581 4.48 11.34 -7.87
C TYR A 581 3.62 10.17 -7.37
N GLY A 582 3.38 9.17 -8.21
CA GLY A 582 2.59 8.02 -7.79
C GLY A 582 2.39 6.95 -8.85
N GLU A 583 1.52 5.99 -8.52
CA GLU A 583 1.22 4.83 -9.35
C GLU A 583 0.02 5.08 -10.27
N GLY A 584 0.29 5.46 -11.50
CA GLY A 584 -0.74 5.78 -12.51
C GLY A 584 -1.28 4.57 -13.27
N TRP A 585 -1.46 3.43 -12.63
CA TRP A 585 -1.95 2.20 -13.28
C TRP A 585 -3.39 2.36 -13.77
N THR A 586 -3.71 1.76 -14.93
CA THR A 586 -5.08 1.71 -15.42
C THR A 586 -5.83 0.57 -14.73
N LEU A 587 -6.66 0.90 -13.76
CA LEU A 587 -7.44 -0.02 -12.96
C LEU A 587 -8.94 0.14 -13.23
N SER A 588 -9.74 -0.90 -12.94
CA SER A 588 -11.19 -0.88 -13.18
C SER A 588 -11.92 -0.41 -11.92
N THR A 589 -12.52 0.78 -11.97
CA THR A 589 -13.32 1.36 -10.89
C THR A 589 -14.63 1.95 -11.40
N ASN A 590 -15.67 2.00 -10.57
CA ASN A 590 -16.99 2.49 -10.94
C ASN A 590 -17.13 4.00 -10.69
N VAL A 591 -16.70 4.83 -11.65
CA VAL A 591 -16.92 6.27 -11.63
C VAL A 591 -18.33 6.59 -12.10
N THR A 592 -19.12 7.26 -11.27
CA THR A 592 -20.54 7.58 -11.57
C THR A 592 -20.77 9.01 -12.07
N LYS A 593 -19.86 9.94 -11.74
CA LYS A 593 -19.92 11.33 -12.22
C LYS A 593 -19.47 11.41 -13.67
N ALA A 594 -20.32 11.90 -14.53
CA ALA A 594 -20.03 12.03 -15.97
C ALA A 594 -18.89 13.03 -16.23
N GLY A 595 -18.00 12.68 -17.17
CA GLY A 595 -16.88 13.53 -17.56
C GLY A 595 -15.64 13.42 -16.67
N THR A 596 -15.65 12.57 -15.63
CA THR A 596 -14.48 12.34 -14.79
C THR A 596 -13.39 11.59 -15.56
N THR A 597 -12.19 12.12 -15.56
CA THR A 597 -10.96 11.48 -16.08
C THR A 597 -10.08 11.07 -14.92
N LEU A 598 -9.52 9.85 -14.94
CA LEU A 598 -8.64 9.35 -13.87
C LEU A 598 -7.17 9.67 -14.16
N ALA A 599 -6.38 9.91 -13.10
CA ALA A 599 -4.98 10.28 -13.14
C ALA A 599 -4.07 9.07 -13.44
N THR A 600 -4.26 8.49 -14.63
CA THR A 600 -3.44 7.37 -15.12
C THR A 600 -2.25 7.88 -15.93
N GLN A 601 -1.17 7.09 -16.03
CA GLN A 601 0.01 7.41 -16.85
C GLN A 601 -0.36 7.95 -18.24
N LYS A 602 -1.31 7.30 -18.94
CA LYS A 602 -1.72 7.71 -20.30
C LYS A 602 -2.40 9.08 -20.36
N ASN A 603 -2.80 9.65 -19.24
CA ASN A 603 -3.40 10.98 -19.11
C ASN A 603 -2.43 11.99 -18.47
N SER A 604 -1.13 11.69 -18.41
CA SER A 604 -0.10 12.55 -17.79
C SER A 604 -0.01 13.96 -18.40
N ASP A 605 -0.47 14.12 -19.63
CA ASP A 605 -0.59 15.44 -20.29
C ASP A 605 -1.50 16.41 -19.51
N GLU A 606 -2.46 15.88 -18.76
CA GLU A 606 -3.45 16.65 -17.99
C GLU A 606 -3.00 16.89 -16.54
N THR A 607 -1.85 16.32 -16.13
CA THR A 607 -1.23 16.47 -14.80
C THR A 607 0.26 16.83 -14.93
N PRO A 608 0.60 18.02 -15.47
CA PRO A 608 1.97 18.36 -15.86
C PRO A 608 2.98 18.38 -14.70
N ASP A 609 2.54 18.71 -13.49
CA ASP A 609 3.37 18.84 -12.29
C ASP A 609 3.28 17.59 -11.39
N PHE A 610 2.94 16.43 -11.98
CA PHE A 610 2.84 15.15 -11.30
C PHE A 610 3.63 14.08 -12.07
N ALA A 611 4.50 13.33 -11.39
CA ALA A 611 5.29 12.27 -11.99
C ALA A 611 4.69 10.88 -11.72
N TYR A 612 5.03 9.91 -12.58
CA TYR A 612 4.50 8.55 -12.49
C TYR A 612 5.62 7.52 -12.49
N PHE A 613 5.46 6.44 -11.74
CA PHE A 613 6.34 5.28 -11.82
C PHE A 613 6.36 4.69 -13.22
N ASN A 614 7.57 4.45 -13.75
CA ASN A 614 7.76 3.92 -15.10
C ASN A 614 7.96 2.39 -15.04
N ASP A 615 6.89 1.64 -15.29
CA ASP A 615 6.94 0.17 -15.35
C ASP A 615 7.64 -0.36 -16.61
N THR A 616 7.74 0.45 -17.67
CA THR A 616 8.45 0.07 -18.91
C THR A 616 9.94 -0.12 -18.64
N ILE A 617 10.61 0.83 -17.95
CA ILE A 617 12.02 0.69 -17.60
C ILE A 617 12.22 -0.41 -16.56
N ARG A 618 11.38 -0.49 -15.52
CA ARG A 618 11.44 -1.55 -14.51
C ARG A 618 11.42 -2.95 -15.13
N ASP A 619 10.40 -3.23 -15.96
CA ASP A 619 10.21 -4.53 -16.59
C ASP A 619 11.21 -4.75 -17.73
N GLY A 620 11.67 -3.68 -18.38
CA GLY A 620 12.74 -3.68 -19.35
C GLY A 620 14.04 -4.17 -18.73
N LEU A 621 14.42 -3.63 -17.58
CA LEU A 621 15.66 -3.96 -16.86
C LEU A 621 15.65 -5.39 -16.29
N LYS A 622 14.66 -5.72 -15.44
CA LYS A 622 14.66 -6.95 -14.62
C LYS A 622 13.71 -8.06 -15.11
N GLY A 623 12.86 -7.78 -16.10
CA GLY A 623 11.79 -8.68 -16.56
C GLY A 623 10.44 -8.40 -15.90
N ASN A 624 9.35 -8.81 -16.56
CA ASN A 624 7.97 -8.56 -16.13
C ASN A 624 7.71 -9.08 -14.71
N VAL A 625 7.20 -8.24 -13.83
CA VAL A 625 7.03 -8.54 -12.40
C VAL A 625 5.99 -9.63 -12.12
N PHE A 626 5.04 -9.86 -13.03
CA PHE A 626 4.02 -10.91 -12.91
C PHE A 626 4.48 -12.30 -13.37
N ASP A 627 5.73 -12.43 -13.86
CA ASP A 627 6.37 -13.71 -14.15
C ASP A 627 7.76 -13.74 -13.49
N GLU A 628 7.86 -14.34 -12.33
CA GLU A 628 9.06 -14.36 -11.49
C GLU A 628 10.31 -14.93 -12.17
N LYS A 629 10.15 -15.65 -13.28
CA LYS A 629 11.24 -16.24 -14.07
C LYS A 629 11.56 -15.47 -15.35
N ALA A 630 10.77 -14.44 -15.68
CA ALA A 630 11.06 -13.63 -16.85
C ALA A 630 12.40 -12.90 -16.69
N THR A 631 13.23 -12.91 -17.71
CA THR A 631 14.47 -12.13 -17.78
C THR A 631 14.21 -10.74 -18.36
N GLY A 632 15.02 -9.77 -17.94
CA GLY A 632 15.08 -8.44 -18.53
C GLY A 632 16.41 -8.21 -19.24
N PHE A 633 16.69 -6.98 -19.66
CA PHE A 633 17.92 -6.61 -20.35
C PHE A 633 19.16 -7.03 -19.56
N VAL A 634 19.27 -6.68 -18.28
CA VAL A 634 20.46 -6.96 -17.47
C VAL A 634 20.68 -8.48 -17.23
N SER A 635 19.65 -9.29 -17.39
CA SER A 635 19.70 -10.74 -17.26
C SER A 635 19.70 -11.48 -18.60
N GLY A 636 19.93 -10.75 -19.72
CA GLY A 636 20.20 -11.29 -21.05
C GLY A 636 18.97 -11.49 -21.95
N ALA A 637 17.85 -10.78 -21.69
CA ALA A 637 16.69 -10.79 -22.58
C ALA A 637 16.94 -9.88 -23.78
N ALA A 638 16.84 -10.45 -25.00
CA ALA A 638 16.95 -9.71 -26.25
C ALA A 638 15.71 -8.84 -26.53
N GLY A 639 15.89 -7.75 -27.30
CA GLY A 639 14.82 -6.89 -27.81
C GLY A 639 14.19 -5.99 -26.74
N LYS A 640 14.95 -5.61 -25.71
CA LYS A 640 14.57 -4.66 -24.67
C LYS A 640 15.14 -3.26 -24.90
N GLU A 641 16.08 -3.12 -25.83
CA GLU A 641 16.87 -1.92 -26.08
C GLU A 641 15.99 -0.71 -26.37
N ASP A 642 15.14 -0.76 -27.38
CA ASP A 642 14.26 0.36 -27.80
C ASP A 642 13.39 0.89 -26.64
N ALA A 643 12.91 0.01 -25.76
CA ALA A 643 12.06 0.41 -24.62
C ALA A 643 12.88 1.12 -23.54
N ILE A 644 14.06 0.61 -23.21
CA ILE A 644 14.93 1.22 -22.21
C ILE A 644 15.50 2.55 -22.72
N GLU A 645 15.90 2.62 -24.00
CA GLU A 645 16.41 3.86 -24.62
C GLU A 645 15.38 4.99 -24.56
N ARG A 646 14.10 4.70 -24.86
CA ARG A 646 13.04 5.69 -24.71
C ARG A 646 12.87 6.15 -23.26
N CYS A 647 12.85 5.22 -22.32
CA CYS A 647 12.71 5.55 -20.90
C CYS A 647 13.94 6.32 -20.37
N PHE A 648 15.14 5.95 -20.84
CA PHE A 648 16.39 6.63 -20.46
C PHE A 648 16.36 8.13 -20.77
N ILE A 649 15.81 8.51 -21.91
CA ILE A 649 15.69 9.91 -22.33
C ILE A 649 14.38 10.58 -21.82
N GLY A 650 13.67 9.98 -20.88
CA GLY A 650 12.43 10.52 -20.33
C GLY A 650 11.29 10.65 -21.35
N ASN A 651 11.24 9.82 -22.38
CA ASN A 651 10.26 9.89 -23.48
C ASN A 651 9.62 8.51 -23.75
N ASP A 652 8.86 7.99 -22.80
CA ASP A 652 8.07 6.78 -23.01
C ASP A 652 6.76 7.09 -23.75
N THR A 653 5.97 6.08 -24.07
CA THR A 653 4.72 6.20 -24.84
C THR A 653 3.68 7.11 -24.21
N TRP A 654 3.70 7.25 -22.90
CA TRP A 654 2.79 8.06 -22.10
C TRP A 654 3.46 9.33 -21.55
N CYS A 655 4.78 9.35 -21.39
CA CYS A 655 5.55 10.43 -20.78
C CYS A 655 6.14 11.33 -21.88
N LYS A 656 6.08 12.64 -21.71
CA LYS A 656 6.61 13.63 -22.66
C LYS A 656 7.68 14.53 -22.05
N SER A 657 7.94 14.39 -20.76
CA SER A 657 8.96 15.15 -20.05
C SER A 657 9.69 14.26 -19.07
N PRO A 658 11.01 14.41 -18.91
CA PRO A 658 11.75 13.69 -17.86
C PRO A 658 11.20 13.94 -16.46
N SER A 659 10.63 15.13 -16.21
CA SER A 659 10.04 15.48 -14.90
C SER A 659 8.79 14.67 -14.54
N GLN A 660 8.22 13.93 -15.48
CA GLN A 660 7.04 13.11 -15.26
C GLN A 660 7.33 11.62 -15.09
N THR A 661 8.61 11.19 -15.14
CA THR A 661 8.96 9.77 -15.08
C THR A 661 9.84 9.44 -13.88
N VAL A 662 9.38 8.48 -13.04
CA VAL A 662 10.15 7.91 -11.93
C VAL A 662 10.76 6.59 -12.42
N ASN A 663 12.09 6.57 -12.56
CA ASN A 663 12.85 5.44 -13.08
C ASN A 663 13.38 4.58 -11.92
N TYR A 664 13.14 3.26 -11.96
CA TYR A 664 13.47 2.35 -10.88
C TYR A 664 13.68 0.91 -11.37
N ALA A 665 14.33 0.11 -10.53
CA ALA A 665 14.46 -1.33 -10.75
C ALA A 665 13.63 -2.14 -9.73
N SER A 666 13.49 -1.69 -8.49
CA SER A 666 12.64 -2.31 -7.47
C SER A 666 12.00 -1.28 -6.53
N CYS A 667 10.92 -1.67 -5.88
CA CYS A 667 10.23 -0.97 -4.80
C CYS A 667 9.78 -1.99 -3.75
N HIS A 668 8.99 -1.57 -2.75
CA HIS A 668 8.47 -2.49 -1.73
C HIS A 668 7.64 -3.64 -2.32
N ASP A 669 6.90 -3.37 -3.41
CA ASP A 669 6.10 -4.35 -4.15
C ASP A 669 6.96 -5.34 -4.94
N ASN A 670 6.51 -6.59 -5.02
CA ASN A 670 7.14 -7.69 -5.71
C ASN A 670 8.50 -8.10 -5.10
N ASN A 671 9.31 -8.84 -5.84
CA ASN A 671 10.65 -9.23 -5.39
C ASN A 671 11.61 -8.03 -5.40
N THR A 672 12.52 -7.98 -4.43
CA THR A 672 13.69 -7.08 -4.52
C THR A 672 14.43 -7.30 -5.84
N LEU A 673 15.25 -6.36 -6.27
CA LEU A 673 16.05 -6.54 -7.49
C LEU A 673 16.91 -7.82 -7.41
N PHE A 674 17.59 -8.03 -6.29
CA PHE A 674 18.47 -9.18 -6.12
C PHE A 674 17.73 -10.52 -6.09
N ASP A 675 16.60 -10.62 -5.39
CA ASP A 675 15.75 -11.83 -5.37
C ASP A 675 15.21 -12.12 -6.77
N ARG A 676 14.82 -11.08 -7.50
CA ARG A 676 14.35 -11.20 -8.86
C ARG A 676 15.41 -11.76 -9.80
N LEU A 677 16.64 -11.25 -9.71
CA LEU A 677 17.79 -11.76 -10.49
C LEU A 677 18.10 -13.22 -10.16
N GLN A 678 18.05 -13.60 -8.88
CA GLN A 678 18.23 -15.00 -8.46
C GLN A 678 17.12 -15.93 -9.00
N ASN A 679 15.85 -15.48 -9.00
CA ASN A 679 14.75 -16.26 -9.55
C ASN A 679 14.87 -16.47 -11.07
N SER A 680 15.17 -15.41 -11.81
CA SER A 680 15.25 -15.44 -13.28
C SER A 680 16.55 -16.07 -13.80
N ARG A 681 17.63 -16.01 -13.02
CA ARG A 681 18.96 -16.51 -13.36
C ARG A 681 19.54 -17.41 -12.26
N SER A 682 18.79 -18.44 -11.90
CA SER A 682 19.23 -19.43 -10.91
C SER A 682 20.52 -20.20 -11.28
N ASP A 683 20.97 -20.04 -12.50
CA ASP A 683 22.22 -20.58 -13.04
C ASP A 683 23.42 -19.62 -12.91
N ALA A 684 23.17 -18.34 -12.61
CA ALA A 684 24.22 -17.32 -12.54
C ALA A 684 25.11 -17.47 -11.29
N SER A 685 26.35 -17.07 -11.41
CA SER A 685 27.27 -16.95 -10.28
C SER A 685 26.93 -15.69 -9.44
N MET A 686 27.39 -15.63 -8.19
CA MET A 686 27.25 -14.43 -7.37
C MET A 686 27.90 -13.21 -8.04
N GLU A 687 29.03 -13.37 -8.70
CA GLU A 687 29.70 -12.33 -9.45
C GLU A 687 28.80 -11.79 -10.59
N ASP A 688 28.15 -12.69 -11.37
CA ASP A 688 27.25 -12.26 -12.45
C ASP A 688 26.00 -11.57 -11.89
N LEU A 689 25.45 -12.03 -10.76
CA LEU A 689 24.30 -11.40 -10.11
C LEU A 689 24.66 -9.98 -9.63
N VAL A 690 25.84 -9.78 -9.07
CA VAL A 690 26.34 -8.44 -8.70
C VAL A 690 26.48 -7.55 -9.93
N LYS A 691 27.07 -8.08 -11.04
CA LYS A 691 27.18 -7.33 -12.31
C LYS A 691 25.81 -6.93 -12.86
N MET A 692 24.82 -7.83 -12.84
CA MET A 692 23.44 -7.53 -13.27
C MET A 692 22.80 -6.45 -12.40
N ASN A 693 22.98 -6.51 -11.08
CA ASN A 693 22.46 -5.52 -10.14
C ASN A 693 23.10 -4.14 -10.41
N ASN A 694 24.41 -4.09 -10.52
CA ASN A 694 25.15 -2.86 -10.81
C ASN A 694 24.78 -2.26 -12.18
N LEU A 695 24.60 -3.10 -13.21
CA LEU A 695 24.20 -2.66 -14.55
C LEU A 695 22.78 -2.03 -14.52
N ALA A 696 21.83 -2.64 -13.79
CA ALA A 696 20.49 -2.05 -13.62
C ALA A 696 20.58 -0.68 -12.95
N ALA A 697 21.32 -0.58 -11.84
CA ALA A 697 21.53 0.67 -11.12
C ALA A 697 22.18 1.74 -12.01
N ALA A 698 23.24 1.41 -12.75
CA ALA A 698 23.92 2.33 -13.64
C ALA A 698 22.98 2.93 -14.68
N ILE A 699 22.07 2.11 -15.25
CA ILE A 699 21.13 2.57 -16.28
C ILE A 699 20.12 3.56 -15.68
N TYR A 700 19.38 3.21 -14.60
CA TYR A 700 18.34 4.11 -14.11
C TYR A 700 18.90 5.32 -13.34
N MET A 701 20.07 5.21 -12.72
CA MET A 701 20.72 6.34 -12.02
C MET A 701 21.35 7.36 -12.98
N THR A 702 21.71 6.96 -14.20
CA THR A 702 22.25 7.88 -15.21
C THR A 702 21.20 8.31 -16.25
N ALA A 703 20.01 7.75 -16.21
CA ALA A 703 18.89 8.13 -17.08
C ALA A 703 18.35 9.54 -16.72
N GLU A 704 17.77 10.21 -17.71
CA GLU A 704 16.96 11.39 -17.48
C GLU A 704 15.68 11.01 -16.72
N GLY A 705 15.14 11.93 -15.93
CA GLY A 705 14.01 11.67 -15.04
C GLY A 705 14.44 11.48 -13.59
N ILE A 706 13.57 10.92 -12.78
CA ILE A 706 13.70 10.86 -11.32
C ILE A 706 14.13 9.46 -10.90
N PRO A 707 15.37 9.25 -10.41
CA PRO A 707 15.80 7.95 -9.93
C PRO A 707 15.17 7.60 -8.58
N PHE A 708 14.69 6.37 -8.48
CA PHE A 708 14.08 5.81 -7.29
C PHE A 708 14.67 4.43 -6.99
N MET A 709 14.97 4.15 -5.73
CA MET A 709 15.52 2.87 -5.31
C MET A 709 14.90 2.39 -3.99
N GLN A 710 14.70 1.08 -3.87
CA GLN A 710 14.24 0.44 -2.65
C GLN A 710 15.39 0.34 -1.61
N ALA A 711 15.09 0.61 -0.33
CA ALA A 711 16.06 0.45 0.75
C ALA A 711 16.68 -0.96 0.78
N GLY A 712 18.02 -1.00 0.74
CA GLY A 712 18.80 -2.22 0.71
C GLY A 712 19.13 -2.74 -0.70
N GLU A 713 18.64 -2.12 -1.78
CA GLU A 713 19.03 -2.49 -3.15
C GLU A 713 20.54 -2.35 -3.34
N GLU A 714 21.13 -1.30 -2.74
CA GLU A 714 22.56 -0.99 -2.70
C GLU A 714 23.41 -2.00 -1.90
N MET A 715 22.75 -2.93 -1.22
CA MET A 715 23.42 -3.98 -0.44
C MET A 715 22.80 -5.36 -0.69
N LEU A 716 22.24 -5.58 -1.87
CA LEU A 716 21.68 -6.86 -2.34
C LEU A 716 20.63 -7.45 -1.38
N ARG A 717 19.71 -6.60 -0.89
CA ARG A 717 18.63 -7.00 0.01
C ARG A 717 17.85 -8.18 -0.54
N SER A 718 17.59 -9.17 0.33
CA SER A 718 16.80 -10.35 0.00
C SER A 718 15.72 -10.58 1.05
N LYS A 719 14.50 -10.89 0.60
CA LYS A 719 13.34 -11.18 1.44
C LYS A 719 13.00 -12.68 1.36
N VAL A 720 13.55 -13.46 2.28
CA VAL A 720 13.48 -14.92 2.24
C VAL A 720 12.49 -15.47 3.26
N ASN A 721 11.56 -16.30 2.81
CA ASN A 721 10.64 -17.06 3.64
C ASN A 721 11.33 -18.21 4.40
N ASP A 722 10.67 -18.78 5.42
CA ASP A 722 11.19 -19.87 6.21
C ASP A 722 11.50 -21.15 5.41
N ASP A 723 10.84 -21.35 4.27
CA ASP A 723 11.06 -22.49 3.37
C ASP A 723 12.18 -22.23 2.33
N GLY A 724 12.77 -21.04 2.34
CA GLY A 724 13.86 -20.64 1.45
C GLY A 724 13.40 -20.07 0.10
N THR A 725 12.11 -19.85 -0.11
CA THR A 725 11.57 -19.11 -1.27
C THR A 725 11.69 -17.61 -1.05
N PHE A 726 11.72 -16.83 -2.13
CA PHE A 726 11.70 -15.36 -2.03
C PHE A 726 10.26 -14.86 -1.88
N ASN A 727 10.08 -13.88 -0.99
CA ASN A 727 8.77 -13.31 -0.73
C ASN A 727 8.51 -12.12 -1.67
N SER A 728 7.58 -12.28 -2.61
CA SER A 728 7.20 -11.23 -3.56
C SER A 728 6.08 -10.31 -3.05
N ASN A 729 5.48 -10.61 -1.88
CA ASN A 729 4.43 -9.79 -1.28
C ASN A 729 4.54 -9.84 0.26
N SER A 730 5.50 -9.10 0.79
CA SER A 730 5.92 -9.20 2.19
C SER A 730 5.19 -8.25 3.15
N TYR A 731 4.03 -7.68 2.74
CA TYR A 731 3.33 -6.62 3.48
C TYR A 731 3.03 -6.95 4.95
N ASN A 732 2.84 -8.22 5.28
CA ASN A 732 2.57 -8.71 6.64
C ASN A 732 3.52 -9.84 7.08
N ALA A 733 4.64 -10.04 6.37
CA ALA A 733 5.56 -11.15 6.64
C ALA A 733 6.43 -10.97 7.91
N GLY A 734 6.34 -9.82 8.56
CA GLY A 734 7.05 -9.52 9.81
C GLY A 734 8.51 -9.10 9.63
N ASP A 735 9.10 -8.66 10.73
CA ASP A 735 10.47 -8.14 10.77
C ASP A 735 11.52 -9.14 10.28
N LYS A 736 11.31 -10.43 10.49
CA LYS A 736 12.26 -11.48 10.08
C LYS A 736 12.53 -11.49 8.57
N VAL A 737 11.51 -11.19 7.77
CA VAL A 737 11.60 -11.15 6.30
C VAL A 737 12.01 -9.77 5.82
N ASN A 738 11.53 -8.73 6.49
CA ASN A 738 11.59 -7.36 6.01
C ASN A 738 12.75 -6.52 6.58
N ALA A 739 13.22 -6.79 7.81
CA ALA A 739 14.29 -5.99 8.40
C ALA A 739 15.58 -6.02 7.56
N ILE A 740 16.20 -4.87 7.40
CA ILE A 740 17.54 -4.75 6.81
C ILE A 740 18.56 -5.52 7.68
N VAL A 741 19.41 -6.31 7.03
CA VAL A 741 20.51 -7.03 7.67
C VAL A 741 21.80 -6.24 7.42
N TRP A 742 22.11 -5.30 8.30
CA TRP A 742 23.23 -4.37 8.14
C TRP A 742 24.59 -5.06 8.09
N SER A 743 24.76 -6.15 8.83
CA SER A 743 25.99 -6.96 8.84
C SER A 743 26.27 -7.67 7.51
N SER A 744 25.35 -7.65 6.53
CA SER A 744 25.64 -8.13 5.18
C SER A 744 26.78 -7.35 4.53
N LEU A 745 26.97 -6.08 4.88
CA LEU A 745 28.09 -5.25 4.41
C LEU A 745 29.47 -5.64 4.97
N ASP A 746 29.55 -6.61 5.87
CA ASP A 746 30.81 -7.26 6.26
C ASP A 746 31.37 -8.17 5.14
N ASP A 747 30.51 -8.62 4.22
CA ASP A 747 30.93 -9.36 3.03
C ASP A 747 31.40 -8.39 1.93
N ALA A 748 32.56 -8.66 1.36
CA ALA A 748 33.17 -7.79 0.36
C ALA A 748 32.32 -7.60 -0.91
N ALA A 749 31.53 -8.60 -1.31
CA ALA A 749 30.65 -8.48 -2.47
C ALA A 749 29.53 -7.47 -2.21
N TYR A 750 28.90 -7.52 -1.03
CA TYR A 750 27.85 -6.57 -0.64
C TYR A 750 28.41 -5.16 -0.44
N ALA A 751 29.54 -5.04 0.25
CA ALA A 751 30.22 -3.75 0.43
C ALA A 751 30.64 -3.10 -0.91
N SER A 752 31.05 -3.89 -1.91
CA SER A 752 31.39 -3.36 -3.22
C SER A 752 30.19 -2.78 -3.97
N VAL A 753 29.00 -3.36 -3.80
CA VAL A 753 27.75 -2.83 -4.37
C VAL A 753 27.36 -1.52 -3.70
N PHE A 754 27.49 -1.41 -2.36
CA PHE A 754 27.24 -0.16 -1.64
C PHE A 754 28.15 0.98 -2.14
N GLU A 755 29.46 0.73 -2.26
CA GLU A 755 30.39 1.72 -2.79
C GLU A 755 30.07 2.09 -4.25
N TYR A 756 29.58 1.14 -5.06
CA TYR A 756 29.16 1.40 -6.43
C TYR A 756 27.96 2.36 -6.49
N TYR A 757 26.90 2.12 -5.68
CA TYR A 757 25.72 2.99 -5.61
C TYR A 757 26.07 4.39 -5.11
N LYS A 758 26.93 4.52 -4.06
CA LYS A 758 27.47 5.82 -3.62
C LYS A 758 28.16 6.56 -4.76
N GLY A 759 28.94 5.83 -5.54
CA GLY A 759 29.64 6.39 -6.70
C GLY A 759 28.69 6.87 -7.80
N LEU A 760 27.63 6.10 -8.12
CA LEU A 760 26.60 6.49 -9.07
C LEU A 760 25.85 7.76 -8.64
N ILE A 761 25.45 7.80 -7.37
CA ILE A 761 24.75 8.96 -6.77
C ILE A 761 25.65 10.21 -6.82
N ALA A 762 26.92 10.07 -6.45
CA ALA A 762 27.87 11.16 -6.50
C ALA A 762 28.11 11.66 -7.92
N PHE A 763 28.22 10.74 -8.89
CA PHE A 763 28.37 11.07 -10.32
C PHE A 763 27.16 11.82 -10.85
N ARG A 764 25.93 11.34 -10.60
CA ARG A 764 24.69 12.02 -11.00
C ARG A 764 24.62 13.44 -10.44
N LYS A 765 24.93 13.61 -9.14
CA LYS A 765 24.94 14.94 -8.48
C LYS A 765 25.96 15.90 -9.12
N ALA A 766 27.09 15.39 -9.58
CA ALA A 766 28.15 16.18 -10.20
C ALA A 766 27.82 16.64 -11.63
N HIS A 767 26.89 15.95 -12.32
CA HIS A 767 26.58 16.19 -13.72
C HIS A 767 25.13 16.62 -13.94
N PRO A 768 24.82 17.94 -14.03
CA PRO A 768 23.51 18.45 -14.43
C PRO A 768 22.98 17.87 -15.74
N ALA A 769 23.88 17.49 -16.63
CA ALA A 769 23.58 16.84 -17.90
C ALA A 769 22.76 15.54 -17.81
N LEU A 770 22.68 14.92 -16.63
CA LEU A 770 21.90 13.72 -16.34
C LEU A 770 20.55 14.05 -15.65
N ARG A 771 20.20 15.33 -15.52
CA ARG A 771 19.06 15.82 -14.75
C ARG A 771 18.27 16.86 -15.53
N LEU A 772 18.21 16.70 -16.87
CA LEU A 772 17.44 17.56 -17.73
C LEU A 772 15.93 17.42 -17.41
N SER A 773 15.23 18.56 -17.31
CA SER A 773 13.83 18.58 -16.87
C SER A 773 12.82 18.72 -18.02
N THR A 774 13.28 19.08 -19.22
CA THR A 774 12.40 19.31 -20.37
C THR A 774 12.74 18.42 -21.55
N ALA A 775 11.73 18.07 -22.35
CA ALA A 775 11.92 17.32 -23.59
C ALA A 775 12.74 18.11 -24.63
N GLU A 776 12.67 19.43 -24.61
CA GLU A 776 13.45 20.33 -25.47
C GLU A 776 14.95 20.23 -25.15
N ASP A 777 15.31 20.24 -23.88
CA ASP A 777 16.71 20.11 -23.48
C ASP A 777 17.25 18.71 -23.81
N VAL A 778 16.49 17.66 -23.52
CA VAL A 778 16.85 16.29 -23.89
C VAL A 778 17.08 16.19 -25.39
N ALA A 779 16.19 16.72 -26.21
CA ALA A 779 16.33 16.70 -27.67
C ALA A 779 17.53 17.54 -28.18
N ALA A 780 17.96 18.55 -27.41
CA ALA A 780 19.09 19.40 -27.75
C ALA A 780 20.44 18.78 -27.37
N TYR A 781 20.51 18.02 -26.28
CA TYR A 781 21.78 17.57 -25.69
C TYR A 781 21.98 16.06 -25.74
N VAL A 782 20.94 15.22 -25.78
CA VAL A 782 21.06 13.76 -25.69
C VAL A 782 20.85 13.10 -27.07
N THR A 783 21.79 12.24 -27.45
CA THR A 783 21.73 11.45 -28.69
C THR A 783 21.86 9.96 -28.36
N THR A 784 20.90 9.12 -28.79
CA THR A 784 21.01 7.65 -28.71
C THR A 784 22.01 7.12 -29.74
N LEU A 785 22.79 6.11 -29.39
CA LEU A 785 23.81 5.52 -30.26
C LEU A 785 23.22 4.40 -31.11
N ASP A 786 23.04 4.62 -32.42
CA ASP A 786 22.38 3.71 -33.37
C ASP A 786 23.21 2.49 -33.82
N SER A 787 24.49 2.39 -33.48
CA SER A 787 25.44 1.43 -34.08
C SER A 787 26.06 0.43 -33.12
N LEU A 788 25.36 0.13 -32.02
CA LEU A 788 25.80 -0.85 -31.05
C LEU A 788 25.39 -2.28 -31.43
N ASP A 789 26.06 -3.26 -30.85
CA ASP A 789 25.67 -4.69 -30.97
C ASP A 789 24.32 -4.94 -30.26
N GLU A 790 23.65 -6.05 -30.60
CA GLU A 790 22.45 -6.53 -29.90
C GLU A 790 22.73 -6.69 -28.40
N ASN A 791 21.75 -6.40 -27.55
CA ASN A 791 21.85 -6.31 -26.09
C ASN A 791 22.87 -5.27 -25.59
N MET A 792 23.07 -4.20 -26.34
CA MET A 792 23.78 -3.00 -25.91
C MET A 792 22.91 -1.77 -26.13
N ILE A 793 23.00 -0.80 -25.26
CA ILE A 793 22.43 0.55 -25.41
C ILE A 793 23.48 1.59 -25.10
N GLY A 794 23.33 2.80 -25.63
CA GLY A 794 24.29 3.86 -25.35
C GLY A 794 23.78 5.24 -25.72
N PHE A 795 24.40 6.23 -25.10
CA PHE A 795 24.01 7.64 -25.24
C PHE A 795 25.24 8.54 -25.30
N ASP A 796 25.11 9.60 -26.06
CA ASP A 796 26.06 10.70 -26.14
C ASP A 796 25.36 11.98 -25.67
N ILE A 797 25.83 12.57 -24.58
CA ILE A 797 25.26 13.77 -23.98
C ILE A 797 26.23 14.91 -24.16
N ALA A 798 25.85 15.91 -24.95
CA ALA A 798 26.64 17.10 -25.19
C ALA A 798 26.66 18.01 -23.96
N GLY A 799 27.80 18.56 -23.60
CA GLY A 799 27.91 19.57 -22.56
C GLY A 799 27.51 20.96 -23.04
N GLY A 800 27.68 21.96 -22.17
CA GLY A 800 27.41 23.37 -22.46
C GLY A 800 26.18 23.96 -21.80
N MET A 801 25.46 23.16 -21.01
CA MET A 801 24.41 23.65 -20.12
C MET A 801 25.00 24.26 -18.84
N GLU A 802 24.19 25.07 -18.16
CA GLU A 802 24.61 25.76 -16.93
C GLU A 802 24.98 24.76 -15.83
N GLY A 803 26.13 24.95 -15.23
CA GLY A 803 26.66 24.10 -14.16
C GLY A 803 27.37 22.83 -14.62
N GLU A 804 27.29 22.43 -15.91
CA GLU A 804 27.99 21.26 -16.43
C GLU A 804 29.44 21.60 -16.84
N ASN A 805 30.41 20.84 -16.27
CA ASN A 805 31.82 20.97 -16.59
C ASN A 805 32.27 20.02 -17.71
N ALA A 806 31.57 18.94 -17.93
CA ALA A 806 31.85 18.03 -19.02
C ALA A 806 31.57 18.69 -20.38
N LYS A 807 32.44 18.45 -21.34
CA LYS A 807 32.19 18.82 -22.75
C LYS A 807 31.27 17.83 -23.42
N GLU A 808 31.33 16.58 -22.98
CA GLU A 808 30.64 15.45 -23.57
C GLU A 808 30.66 14.29 -22.58
N ILE A 809 29.54 13.59 -22.37
CA ILE A 809 29.41 12.37 -21.57
C ILE A 809 28.95 11.25 -22.48
N TYR A 810 29.72 10.15 -22.52
CA TYR A 810 29.46 9.01 -23.36
C TYR A 810 29.17 7.77 -22.51
N LEU A 811 27.97 7.24 -22.64
CA LEU A 811 27.49 6.14 -21.80
C LEU A 811 27.23 4.92 -22.70
N VAL A 812 27.75 3.75 -22.30
CA VAL A 812 27.49 2.49 -22.97
C VAL A 812 27.22 1.39 -21.95
N PHE A 813 26.19 0.61 -22.19
CA PHE A 813 25.75 -0.48 -21.34
C PHE A 813 25.73 -1.79 -22.15
N ASN A 814 26.44 -2.79 -21.67
CA ASN A 814 26.56 -4.10 -22.31
C ASN A 814 25.93 -5.18 -21.45
N ALA A 815 24.78 -5.71 -21.85
CA ALA A 815 24.12 -6.82 -21.18
C ALA A 815 24.54 -8.22 -21.72
N ASN A 816 25.46 -8.26 -22.70
CA ASN A 816 25.97 -9.53 -23.21
C ASN A 816 26.87 -10.23 -22.18
N PRO A 817 26.91 -11.57 -22.16
CA PRO A 817 27.83 -12.33 -21.32
C PRO A 817 29.27 -12.32 -21.86
N GLU A 818 29.54 -11.59 -22.95
CA GLU A 818 30.89 -11.41 -23.57
C GLU A 818 31.24 -9.93 -23.56
N THR A 819 32.54 -9.66 -23.41
CA THR A 819 33.15 -8.35 -23.64
C THR A 819 32.92 -7.90 -25.08
N LYS A 820 32.57 -6.64 -25.27
CA LYS A 820 32.36 -5.99 -26.58
C LYS A 820 33.39 -4.89 -26.79
N THR A 821 33.65 -4.57 -28.06
CA THR A 821 34.54 -3.47 -28.44
C THR A 821 33.74 -2.39 -29.14
N ILE A 822 33.97 -1.15 -28.74
CA ILE A 822 33.38 0.04 -29.36
C ILE A 822 34.47 1.02 -29.79
N THR A 823 34.17 1.86 -30.79
CA THR A 823 35.06 2.95 -31.19
C THR A 823 34.54 4.26 -30.67
N LEU A 824 35.33 4.92 -29.84
CA LEU A 824 34.98 6.23 -29.29
C LEU A 824 35.13 7.34 -30.35
N PRO A 825 34.38 8.44 -30.21
CA PRO A 825 34.66 9.67 -30.96
C PRO A 825 36.08 10.17 -30.70
N GLU A 826 36.63 10.96 -31.65
CA GLU A 826 38.01 11.45 -31.62
C GLU A 826 38.30 12.24 -30.31
N GLY A 827 39.45 11.95 -29.71
CA GLY A 827 39.96 12.60 -28.51
C GLY A 827 40.20 11.64 -27.35
N ASP A 828 40.70 12.20 -26.26
CA ASP A 828 40.90 11.47 -25.01
C ASP A 828 39.66 11.55 -24.12
N TRP A 829 39.29 10.42 -23.52
CA TRP A 829 38.13 10.26 -22.66
C TRP A 829 38.54 9.74 -21.29
N ASN A 830 37.99 10.31 -20.25
CA ASN A 830 38.23 9.87 -18.86
C ASN A 830 37.10 8.90 -18.46
N VAL A 831 37.46 7.71 -17.98
CA VAL A 831 36.53 6.69 -17.49
C VAL A 831 36.15 7.02 -16.06
N TYR A 832 34.85 7.09 -15.76
CA TYR A 832 34.31 7.38 -14.41
C TYR A 832 33.50 6.23 -13.84
N ILE A 833 32.83 5.46 -14.70
CA ILE A 833 32.02 4.29 -14.30
C ILE A 833 32.40 3.10 -15.16
N THR A 834 32.57 1.95 -14.50
CA THR A 834 32.73 0.62 -15.10
C THR A 834 31.67 -0.31 -14.50
N GLY A 835 31.68 -1.62 -14.77
CA GLY A 835 30.80 -2.59 -14.09
C GLY A 835 31.07 -2.77 -12.60
N GLU A 836 32.24 -2.35 -12.10
CA GLU A 836 32.70 -2.59 -10.74
C GLU A 836 32.93 -1.32 -9.92
N LYS A 837 33.22 -0.20 -10.56
CA LYS A 837 33.55 1.07 -9.91
C LYS A 837 32.75 2.22 -10.50
N ALA A 838 32.30 3.12 -9.65
CA ALA A 838 31.65 4.37 -10.01
C ALA A 838 32.15 5.49 -9.08
N GLY A 839 32.10 6.74 -9.54
CA GLY A 839 32.44 7.89 -8.71
C GLY A 839 32.75 9.15 -9.53
N THR A 840 33.26 10.17 -8.85
CA THR A 840 33.61 11.49 -9.41
C THR A 840 35.12 11.66 -9.67
N GLN A 841 35.90 10.58 -9.58
CA GLN A 841 37.32 10.59 -9.91
C GLN A 841 37.55 9.72 -11.16
N ALA A 842 38.34 10.23 -12.09
CA ALA A 842 38.70 9.46 -13.27
C ALA A 842 39.51 8.21 -12.92
N LEU A 843 39.08 7.05 -13.43
CA LEU A 843 39.70 5.74 -13.22
C LEU A 843 40.84 5.50 -14.21
N ALA A 844 40.68 5.98 -15.44
CA ALA A 844 41.62 5.86 -16.55
C ALA A 844 41.37 6.95 -17.59
N THR A 845 42.32 7.15 -18.52
CA THR A 845 42.11 7.91 -19.75
C THR A 845 42.31 6.99 -20.94
N VAL A 846 41.31 6.95 -21.84
CA VAL A 846 41.30 6.06 -23.01
C VAL A 846 40.95 6.82 -24.31
N SER A 847 41.28 6.28 -25.47
CA SER A 847 40.91 6.84 -26.76
C SER A 847 40.87 5.76 -27.83
N GLY A 848 40.15 5.99 -28.94
CA GLY A 848 40.07 5.08 -30.04
C GLY A 848 39.16 3.86 -29.76
N GLU A 849 39.66 2.63 -29.93
CA GLU A 849 38.92 1.41 -29.62
C GLU A 849 39.05 1.08 -28.13
N VAL A 850 37.93 0.84 -27.48
CA VAL A 850 37.85 0.48 -26.05
C VAL A 850 36.96 -0.75 -25.87
N THR A 851 37.19 -1.50 -24.80
CA THR A 851 36.35 -2.64 -24.42
C THR A 851 35.30 -2.24 -23.41
N VAL A 852 34.07 -2.80 -23.55
CA VAL A 852 33.01 -2.78 -22.54
C VAL A 852 32.88 -4.21 -22.03
N GLU A 853 33.21 -4.43 -20.78
CA GLU A 853 33.20 -5.77 -20.19
C GLU A 853 31.83 -6.46 -20.27
N ALA A 854 31.80 -7.77 -20.03
CA ALA A 854 30.56 -8.53 -19.98
C ALA A 854 29.67 -8.08 -18.81
N ILE A 855 28.37 -7.88 -19.07
CA ILE A 855 27.33 -7.46 -18.09
C ILE A 855 27.85 -6.23 -17.32
N SER A 856 28.13 -5.14 -18.03
CA SER A 856 28.76 -3.97 -17.42
C SER A 856 28.32 -2.65 -18.06
N SER A 857 28.60 -1.57 -17.36
CA SER A 857 28.52 -0.19 -17.83
C SER A 857 29.91 0.36 -18.15
N LEU A 858 29.98 1.31 -19.07
CA LEU A 858 31.14 2.15 -19.30
C LEU A 858 30.69 3.59 -19.49
N VAL A 859 31.02 4.47 -18.54
CA VAL A 859 30.70 5.91 -18.65
C VAL A 859 32.00 6.71 -18.71
N LEU A 860 32.09 7.51 -19.77
CA LEU A 860 33.25 8.30 -20.09
C LEU A 860 32.90 9.78 -20.17
N VAL A 861 33.79 10.63 -19.71
CA VAL A 861 33.63 12.08 -19.72
C VAL A 861 34.79 12.73 -20.46
N LYS A 862 34.49 13.71 -21.31
CA LYS A 862 35.46 14.53 -22.00
C LYS A 862 35.53 15.89 -21.32
N GLU A 863 36.61 16.17 -20.69
CA GLU A 863 36.84 17.43 -19.92
C GLU A 863 38.33 17.79 -19.87
N ASP A 864 38.65 19.05 -19.47
CA ASP A 864 40.02 19.53 -19.43
C ASP A 864 40.63 19.39 -18.03
N GLY A 865 41.89 19.00 -17.98
CA GLY A 865 42.76 19.13 -16.79
C GLY A 865 42.53 18.09 -15.70
N VAL A 866 41.95 16.94 -16.02
CA VAL A 866 41.72 15.85 -15.09
C VAL A 866 43.00 15.14 -14.70
N THR A 867 43.07 14.74 -13.42
CA THR A 867 44.12 13.86 -12.91
C THR A 867 43.48 12.51 -12.56
N VAL A 868 43.97 11.43 -13.13
CA VAL A 868 43.54 10.06 -12.79
C VAL A 868 43.85 9.76 -11.32
N GLY A 869 42.89 9.23 -10.59
CA GLY A 869 42.97 8.95 -9.16
C GLY A 869 43.98 7.86 -8.78
N GLU A 870 44.32 7.75 -7.49
CA GLU A 870 45.26 6.72 -6.98
C GLU A 870 44.68 5.28 -7.15
N ASP A 871 43.36 5.13 -7.24
CA ASP A 871 42.64 3.88 -7.48
C ASP A 871 42.44 3.54 -8.98
N SER A 872 43.32 4.08 -9.84
CA SER A 872 43.30 3.87 -11.28
C SER A 872 43.27 2.36 -11.65
N ILE A 873 42.37 1.98 -12.58
CA ILE A 873 42.44 0.69 -13.21
C ILE A 873 43.71 0.63 -14.04
N ALA A 874 44.62 -0.31 -13.72
CA ALA A 874 45.79 -0.56 -14.52
C ALA A 874 45.34 -0.99 -15.95
N ASP A 875 46.08 -0.56 -16.93
CA ASP A 875 45.89 -0.55 -18.38
C ASP A 875 45.55 -1.96 -18.99
N GLU A 876 44.49 -2.63 -18.51
CA GLU A 876 43.99 -3.90 -19.07
C GLU A 876 42.94 -3.70 -20.19
N THR A 877 42.48 -2.47 -20.42
CA THR A 877 41.47 -2.14 -21.43
C THR A 877 42.01 -1.78 -22.80
N VAL A 878 43.35 -1.68 -22.98
CA VAL A 878 44.00 -1.38 -24.26
C VAL A 878 44.73 -2.60 -24.76
N SER A 879 44.16 -3.29 -25.74
CA SER A 879 44.86 -4.39 -26.41
C SER A 879 45.84 -3.87 -27.47
N ASP A 880 47.13 -3.77 -27.14
CA ASP A 880 48.17 -3.73 -28.16
C ASP A 880 48.33 -5.10 -28.78
N SER A 881 47.98 -5.22 -30.03
CA SER A 881 48.18 -6.43 -30.85
C SER A 881 49.69 -6.57 -31.20
N GLU A 882 50.50 -7.15 -30.32
CA GLU A 882 51.78 -7.71 -30.70
C GLU A 882 51.81 -9.22 -30.55
N ALA A 883 52.13 -9.88 -31.65
CA ALA A 883 52.20 -11.32 -31.80
C ALA A 883 53.27 -11.91 -30.86
N ILE A 884 52.89 -12.80 -29.95
CA ILE A 884 53.81 -13.57 -29.13
C ILE A 884 53.97 -14.98 -29.70
N ASP A 885 55.22 -15.26 -29.97
CA ASP A 885 55.75 -16.57 -30.47
C ASP A 885 55.67 -17.63 -29.35
N THR A 886 55.32 -18.83 -29.75
CA THR A 886 55.15 -20.00 -28.88
C THR A 886 56.47 -20.53 -28.35
N GLU A 887 56.65 -20.66 -27.05
CA GLU A 887 57.53 -21.67 -26.45
C GLU A 887 56.97 -22.35 -25.20
N ALA A 888 57.24 -23.64 -25.10
CA ALA A 888 56.50 -24.59 -24.29
C ALA A 888 56.90 -24.62 -22.80
N ALA A 889 55.94 -25.18 -22.05
CA ALA A 889 55.90 -25.42 -20.60
C ALA A 889 57.15 -26.03 -19.94
N PRO A 890 57.22 -26.01 -18.57
CA PRO A 890 56.97 -27.29 -17.90
C PRO A 890 56.06 -27.22 -16.62
N ALA A 891 55.40 -28.36 -16.44
CA ALA A 891 54.48 -28.70 -15.38
C ALA A 891 55.14 -28.84 -13.99
N ALA A 892 54.33 -28.58 -12.96
CA ALA A 892 54.14 -29.24 -11.65
C ALA A 892 53.95 -28.17 -10.55
N ALA A 893 53.09 -28.29 -9.57
CA ALA A 893 52.68 -29.38 -8.76
C ALA A 893 51.37 -29.02 -8.00
N LYS A 894 50.47 -29.99 -7.87
CA LYS A 894 49.33 -29.95 -6.99
C LYS A 894 49.71 -29.72 -5.54
N ASN A 895 48.98 -28.89 -4.80
CA ASN A 895 48.77 -29.14 -3.39
C ASN A 895 47.31 -28.82 -3.02
N SER A 896 46.62 -29.89 -2.66
CA SER A 896 45.28 -29.96 -2.12
C SER A 896 45.25 -29.44 -0.70
N ASN A 897 44.36 -28.51 -0.37
CA ASN A 897 43.83 -28.31 1.00
C ASN A 897 42.53 -27.50 1.00
N ALA A 898 41.52 -27.96 0.29
CA ALA A 898 40.17 -27.39 0.34
C ALA A 898 39.14 -28.47 0.71
N GLY A 899 39.50 -29.38 1.61
CA GLY A 899 38.65 -30.50 1.98
C GLY A 899 38.34 -30.68 3.47
N LEU A 900 38.65 -29.73 4.33
CA LEU A 900 38.56 -29.91 5.77
C LEU A 900 37.65 -28.94 6.56
N VAL A 901 36.99 -27.99 5.95
CA VAL A 901 36.13 -27.03 6.66
C VAL A 901 34.65 -27.39 6.59
N VAL A 902 34.21 -28.11 5.55
CA VAL A 902 32.77 -28.50 5.43
C VAL A 902 32.42 -29.72 6.31
N GLY A 903 33.39 -30.52 6.77
CA GLY A 903 33.15 -31.67 7.59
C GLY A 903 32.88 -31.39 9.08
N VAL A 904 33.25 -30.24 9.61
CA VAL A 904 33.14 -29.91 11.04
C VAL A 904 31.78 -29.29 11.41
N VAL A 905 31.15 -28.60 10.52
CA VAL A 905 29.83 -27.96 10.76
C VAL A 905 28.70 -29.02 10.81
N ILE A 906 28.76 -30.05 9.97
CA ILE A 906 27.75 -31.16 10.00
C ILE A 906 27.88 -32.04 11.23
N ALA A 907 29.06 -32.19 11.83
CA ALA A 907 29.27 -32.98 13.05
C ALA A 907 28.76 -32.27 14.32
N VAL A 908 28.74 -30.93 14.38
CA VAL A 908 28.27 -30.16 15.54
C VAL A 908 26.75 -30.11 15.61
N VAL A 909 26.05 -30.03 14.49
CA VAL A 909 24.58 -30.05 14.45
C VAL A 909 24.03 -31.42 14.82
N ALA A 910 24.69 -32.54 14.44
CA ALA A 910 24.27 -33.89 14.80
C ALA A 910 24.41 -34.17 16.29
N VAL A 911 25.41 -33.62 16.99
CA VAL A 911 25.63 -33.79 18.42
C VAL A 911 24.61 -33.01 19.27
N VAL A 912 24.19 -31.83 18.82
CA VAL A 912 23.19 -31.01 19.54
C VAL A 912 21.78 -31.63 19.44
N VAL A 913 21.42 -32.21 18.30
CA VAL A 913 20.12 -32.86 18.10
C VAL A 913 20.04 -34.17 18.93
N ILE A 914 21.12 -34.95 19.02
CA ILE A 914 21.15 -36.18 19.82
C ILE A 914 21.14 -35.87 21.32
N ALA A 915 21.80 -34.80 21.78
CA ALA A 915 21.74 -34.36 23.18
C ALA A 915 20.35 -33.84 23.57
N GLY A 916 19.62 -33.18 22.68
CA GLY A 916 18.24 -32.73 22.89
C GLY A 916 17.24 -33.87 23.04
N ILE A 917 17.37 -34.93 22.24
CA ILE A 917 16.50 -36.14 22.29
C ILE A 917 16.75 -36.97 23.56
N VAL A 918 17.98 -37.04 24.07
CA VAL A 918 18.33 -37.75 25.31
C VAL A 918 17.84 -36.98 26.55
N ALA A 919 17.84 -35.62 26.51
CA ALA A 919 17.31 -34.79 27.60
C ALA A 919 15.77 -34.85 27.71
N ALA A 920 15.08 -34.95 26.58
CA ALA A 920 13.62 -35.06 26.55
C ALA A 920 13.11 -36.44 27.04
N LYS A 921 13.87 -37.50 26.84
CA LYS A 921 13.53 -38.85 27.36
C LYS A 921 13.78 -39.02 28.85
N LYS A 922 14.59 -38.16 29.52
CA LYS A 922 14.81 -38.21 30.98
C LYS A 922 13.79 -37.43 31.82
N LYS A 923 12.88 -36.66 31.21
CA LYS A 923 11.78 -35.93 31.87
C LYS A 923 10.42 -36.65 31.84
N LYS A 924 10.39 -37.90 31.30
CA LYS A 924 9.19 -38.76 31.27
C LYS A 924 9.40 -40.12 31.96
N LYS A 925 10.17 -40.13 33.06
CA LYS A 925 10.13 -41.22 34.08
C LYS A 925 9.95 -40.61 35.46
#